data_b5672855f1a9f2a6dc3d14e47da94e34
#
_entry.id   b5672855f1a9f2a6dc3d14e47da94e34
#
_cell.length_a   1.000
_cell.length_b   1.000
_cell.length_c   1.000
_cell.angle_alpha   90.00
_cell.angle_beta   90.00
_cell.angle_gamma   90.00
#
_symmetry.space_group_name_H-M   'P 1'
#
loop_
_entity.id
_entity.type
_entity.pdbx_description
1 polymer ?
#
loop_
_entity_poly.entity_id
_entity_poly.type
_entity_poly.pdbx_seq_one_letter_code
_entity_poly.pdbx_strand_id
1 'polypeptide(L)'
;MATARRRVTFSRNLTLSLSRTCQCYCKYCAFATHQPHLHAPDDVLSTLDHAARRNVKELLILTGERPEINPTVAERLNSWGHDDFVAYVCWVCERALERGLLPHTNLGVLAPEDFARLRQVTASQGLMLESTVPDLVAHQGSPTKQPAVRLAAIRAAGELRIPFTSGILVGIGESEEDRVTSLRALADVHAEFGHLQEVILQNFVPHRRYHGEEPADIAADSAAEYWRTGLGSQPTHAAPAWSTTVTIEDMKRLIAEARRLLPGVGIQVPPNLADWWPELIAAGATDLGGLSANGDHISPEHPFPSPHQVRKRLAADGVALTERLCVYPEYIDPEWVAQGVLDVVKSRYWSFIPRRGSGRTEPPRPLRPDLASAAIEKGTQGRWLSEDELTALFAETRPEVIEAMRIAADGLRADVAGETVTFVVNRNINVSNVCIVGCAFCGFGQGKRSPDAYEHDREEFVGRVLEAVDYGATEICMQSGIHPDWGLEDYEKWLRVIKDTAPDIHVHAYSPMEIAHMCDISGESPARVFARLREAGLDSTPGTAAEVLHDGVRERISPNKLPVARWIEIIEASHAAGLRSTSTVMFGHIEEPWELAEHMRVVRALQERTGGITEFVPLSFIPFHTLLGRTHGVQEISREENLKHTAVFRLALGRSIVNLQASWVKMGLDAATESLRWGVNDLGGTLMEESISRMAGSYHGVKLDPEDLIKAAHTAGRPAAERTTLYDIRRRYPVGSALAPV
;
A
#
# COMPACT_ATOMS: atom_id res chain seq x y z
N MET A 1 9.49 -16.11 20.34
CA MET A 1 8.89 -16.29 18.99
C MET A 1 7.45 -15.80 19.06
N ALA A 2 7.16 -14.61 18.58
CA ALA A 2 5.79 -14.15 18.39
C ALA A 2 5.21 -15.01 17.26
N THR A 3 4.20 -15.82 17.57
CA THR A 3 3.43 -16.56 16.56
C THR A 3 2.84 -15.53 15.60
N ALA A 4 3.21 -15.63 14.31
CA ALA A 4 2.61 -14.82 13.26
C ALA A 4 1.08 -14.92 13.43
N ARG A 5 0.39 -13.77 13.59
CA ARG A 5 -1.08 -13.76 13.71
C ARG A 5 -1.63 -14.42 12.46
N ARG A 6 -2.52 -15.41 12.64
CA ARG A 6 -3.27 -15.99 11.52
C ARG A 6 -3.98 -14.85 10.78
N ARG A 7 -3.97 -14.92 9.46
CA ARG A 7 -4.53 -13.89 8.58
C ARG A 7 -5.50 -14.53 7.60
N VAL A 8 -6.65 -13.90 7.38
CA VAL A 8 -7.60 -14.22 6.32
C VAL A 8 -7.85 -12.98 5.48
N THR A 9 -8.04 -13.16 4.18
CA THR A 9 -8.25 -12.07 3.24
C THR A 9 -9.70 -11.95 2.77
N PHE A 10 -10.07 -10.78 2.24
CA PHE A 10 -11.33 -10.52 1.57
C PHE A 10 -11.13 -9.41 0.53
N SER A 11 -12.00 -9.31 -0.47
CA SER A 11 -12.08 -8.15 -1.35
C SER A 11 -13.32 -7.31 -1.04
N ARG A 12 -13.18 -5.99 -1.20
CA ARG A 12 -14.33 -5.08 -1.11
C ARG A 12 -14.93 -4.92 -2.49
N ASN A 13 -16.02 -5.63 -2.75
CA ASN A 13 -16.64 -5.65 -4.05
C ASN A 13 -18.03 -5.02 -4.09
N LEU A 14 -18.49 -4.76 -5.31
CA LEU A 14 -19.88 -4.56 -5.67
C LEU A 14 -20.19 -5.53 -6.79
N THR A 15 -21.28 -6.29 -6.64
CA THR A 15 -21.72 -7.24 -7.66
C THR A 15 -22.64 -6.53 -8.65
N LEU A 16 -22.29 -6.57 -9.92
CA LEU A 16 -23.13 -6.14 -11.04
C LEU A 16 -23.69 -7.38 -11.76
N SER A 17 -24.95 -7.69 -11.52
CA SER A 17 -25.70 -8.75 -12.22
C SER A 17 -26.11 -8.26 -13.62
N LEU A 18 -25.11 -8.05 -14.51
CA LEU A 18 -25.30 -7.36 -15.79
C LEU A 18 -26.38 -7.99 -16.67
N SER A 19 -26.44 -9.33 -16.70
CA SER A 19 -27.57 -10.08 -17.26
C SER A 19 -27.84 -11.33 -16.43
N ARG A 20 -29.09 -11.61 -16.16
CA ARG A 20 -29.55 -12.85 -15.52
C ARG A 20 -30.09 -13.86 -16.51
N THR A 21 -30.30 -13.47 -17.78
CA THR A 21 -30.69 -14.37 -18.86
C THR A 21 -29.62 -15.42 -19.07
N CYS A 22 -29.99 -16.71 -19.05
CA CYS A 22 -29.04 -17.81 -19.08
C CYS A 22 -29.55 -18.96 -19.96
N GLN A 23 -28.64 -19.59 -20.70
CA GLN A 23 -28.95 -20.79 -21.48
C GLN A 23 -29.02 -22.08 -20.64
N CYS A 24 -28.46 -22.06 -19.41
CA CYS A 24 -28.36 -23.23 -18.56
C CYS A 24 -29.58 -23.37 -17.59
N TYR A 25 -29.88 -24.61 -17.22
CA TYR A 25 -30.99 -24.99 -16.32
C TYR A 25 -30.48 -25.67 -15.05
N CYS A 26 -29.41 -25.13 -14.45
CA CYS A 26 -28.84 -25.70 -13.23
C CYS A 26 -29.85 -25.68 -12.09
N LYS A 27 -30.18 -26.87 -11.53
CA LYS A 27 -31.25 -26.99 -10.53
C LYS A 27 -30.94 -26.32 -9.18
N TYR A 28 -29.68 -26.01 -8.91
CA TYR A 28 -29.24 -25.30 -7.70
C TYR A 28 -29.19 -23.78 -7.86
N CYS A 29 -29.38 -23.25 -9.09
CA CYS A 29 -29.13 -21.84 -9.36
C CYS A 29 -30.36 -20.98 -8.99
N ALA A 30 -30.14 -20.05 -8.05
CA ALA A 30 -31.11 -19.02 -7.68
C ALA A 30 -30.98 -17.74 -8.54
N PHE A 31 -29.91 -17.59 -9.32
CA PHE A 31 -29.58 -16.38 -10.04
C PHE A 31 -30.28 -16.28 -11.42
N ALA A 32 -30.25 -17.35 -12.19
CA ALA A 32 -30.64 -17.35 -13.59
C ALA A 32 -32.11 -17.07 -13.82
N THR A 33 -32.43 -16.41 -14.93
CA THR A 33 -33.77 -16.30 -15.50
C THR A 33 -33.76 -16.68 -16.99
N HIS A 34 -34.88 -17.13 -17.50
CA HIS A 34 -35.05 -17.38 -18.94
C HIS A 34 -35.83 -16.24 -19.64
N GLN A 35 -36.25 -15.23 -18.88
CA GLN A 35 -36.75 -13.97 -19.40
C GLN A 35 -35.64 -13.05 -19.83
N PRO A 36 -35.85 -12.16 -20.84
CA PRO A 36 -34.82 -11.21 -21.28
C PRO A 36 -34.54 -10.22 -20.16
N HIS A 37 -33.30 -10.26 -19.68
CA HIS A 37 -32.77 -9.34 -18.67
C HIS A 37 -31.40 -8.85 -19.11
N LEU A 38 -31.23 -7.52 -19.19
CA LEU A 38 -29.99 -6.86 -19.47
C LEU A 38 -30.03 -5.44 -18.93
N HIS A 39 -29.09 -5.05 -18.08
CA HIS A 39 -28.95 -3.66 -17.61
C HIS A 39 -28.59 -2.74 -18.77
N ALA A 40 -29.26 -1.58 -18.82
CA ALA A 40 -28.97 -0.55 -19.80
C ALA A 40 -27.67 0.20 -19.48
N PRO A 41 -26.99 0.83 -20.47
CA PRO A 41 -25.76 1.57 -20.27
C PRO A 41 -25.86 2.63 -19.15
N ASP A 42 -26.94 3.40 -19.10
CA ASP A 42 -27.13 4.46 -18.08
C ASP A 42 -27.25 3.89 -16.67
N ASP A 43 -27.94 2.74 -16.50
CA ASP A 43 -28.05 2.04 -15.21
C ASP A 43 -26.68 1.51 -14.75
N VAL A 44 -25.90 1.01 -15.69
CA VAL A 44 -24.52 0.56 -15.45
C VAL A 44 -23.65 1.73 -14.98
N LEU A 45 -23.64 2.85 -15.70
CA LEU A 45 -22.84 4.03 -15.33
C LEU A 45 -23.22 4.56 -13.94
N SER A 46 -24.51 4.64 -13.65
CA SER A 46 -25.01 5.03 -12.32
C SER A 46 -24.51 4.10 -11.22
N THR A 47 -24.51 2.78 -11.48
CA THR A 47 -24.00 1.77 -10.55
C THR A 47 -22.50 1.89 -10.33
N LEU A 48 -21.72 2.12 -11.38
CA LEU A 48 -20.27 2.33 -11.30
C LEU A 48 -19.93 3.59 -10.49
N ASP A 49 -20.63 4.70 -10.73
CA ASP A 49 -20.46 5.93 -9.96
C ASP A 49 -20.79 5.74 -8.47
N HIS A 50 -21.82 4.95 -8.17
CA HIS A 50 -22.16 4.60 -6.80
C HIS A 50 -21.07 3.75 -6.12
N ALA A 51 -20.51 2.76 -6.82
CA ALA A 51 -19.44 1.91 -6.34
C ALA A 51 -18.17 2.74 -6.04
N ALA A 52 -17.77 3.62 -6.96
CA ALA A 52 -16.61 4.48 -6.81
C ALA A 52 -16.71 5.38 -5.56
N ARG A 53 -17.87 5.98 -5.31
CA ARG A 53 -18.11 6.80 -4.11
C ARG A 53 -18.07 6.03 -2.79
N ARG A 54 -18.23 4.70 -2.81
CA ARG A 54 -18.22 3.82 -1.63
C ARG A 54 -16.89 3.15 -1.35
N ASN A 55 -15.82 3.57 -2.01
CA ASN A 55 -14.50 2.97 -1.87
C ASN A 55 -14.51 1.44 -2.16
N VAL A 56 -15.36 1.02 -3.09
CA VAL A 56 -15.35 -0.31 -3.67
C VAL A 56 -14.12 -0.42 -4.56
N LYS A 57 -13.41 -1.55 -4.51
CA LYS A 57 -12.21 -1.78 -5.32
C LYS A 57 -12.45 -2.77 -6.46
N GLU A 58 -13.31 -3.74 -6.22
CA GLU A 58 -13.66 -4.79 -7.17
C GLU A 58 -15.07 -4.60 -7.72
N LEU A 59 -15.21 -4.56 -9.03
CA LEU A 59 -16.47 -4.74 -9.71
C LEU A 59 -16.60 -6.21 -10.14
N LEU A 60 -17.38 -6.99 -9.42
CA LEU A 60 -17.72 -8.36 -9.81
C LEU A 60 -18.85 -8.31 -10.85
N ILE A 61 -18.53 -8.59 -12.11
CA ILE A 61 -19.53 -8.73 -13.18
C ILE A 61 -19.96 -10.19 -13.24
N LEU A 62 -21.17 -10.44 -12.79
CA LEU A 62 -21.80 -11.76 -12.77
C LEU A 62 -22.92 -11.80 -13.79
N THR A 63 -22.97 -12.85 -14.61
CA THR A 63 -24.00 -12.99 -15.64
C THR A 63 -24.53 -14.42 -15.77
N GLY A 64 -25.74 -14.54 -16.34
CA GLY A 64 -26.14 -15.80 -16.96
C GLY A 64 -25.22 -16.07 -18.15
N GLU A 65 -25.14 -17.34 -18.52
CA GLU A 65 -24.30 -17.79 -19.64
C GLU A 65 -24.98 -17.55 -20.98
N ARG A 66 -24.28 -16.93 -21.92
CA ARG A 66 -24.73 -16.66 -23.30
C ARG A 66 -26.13 -15.97 -23.36
N PRO A 67 -26.31 -14.83 -22.69
CA PRO A 67 -27.62 -14.16 -22.62
C PRO A 67 -28.12 -13.70 -24.00
N GLU A 68 -27.23 -13.47 -24.96
CA GLU A 68 -27.51 -13.05 -26.34
C GLU A 68 -28.21 -14.16 -27.17
N ILE A 69 -28.29 -15.37 -26.67
CA ILE A 69 -29.13 -16.42 -27.30
C ILE A 69 -30.60 -16.00 -27.27
N ASN A 70 -31.01 -15.20 -26.29
CA ASN A 70 -32.34 -14.59 -26.26
C ASN A 70 -32.39 -13.44 -27.29
N PRO A 71 -33.30 -13.51 -28.31
CA PRO A 71 -33.34 -12.48 -29.38
C PRO A 71 -33.54 -11.05 -28.87
N THR A 72 -34.34 -10.86 -27.82
CA THR A 72 -34.56 -9.53 -27.25
C THR A 72 -33.28 -8.96 -26.62
N VAL A 73 -32.44 -9.81 -26.00
CA VAL A 73 -31.15 -9.38 -25.47
C VAL A 73 -30.22 -9.01 -26.61
N ALA A 74 -30.15 -9.82 -27.68
CA ALA A 74 -29.35 -9.51 -28.87
C ALA A 74 -29.79 -8.20 -29.53
N GLU A 75 -31.09 -7.97 -29.69
CA GLU A 75 -31.64 -6.72 -30.25
C GLU A 75 -31.24 -5.48 -29.40
N ARG A 76 -31.28 -5.58 -28.07
CA ARG A 76 -30.82 -4.51 -27.18
C ARG A 76 -29.34 -4.22 -27.35
N LEU A 77 -28.49 -5.24 -27.38
CA LEU A 77 -27.03 -5.08 -27.60
C LEU A 77 -26.76 -4.33 -28.92
N ASN A 78 -27.38 -4.79 -30.02
CA ASN A 78 -27.26 -4.16 -31.32
C ASN A 78 -27.74 -2.69 -31.31
N SER A 79 -28.84 -2.41 -30.61
CA SER A 79 -29.37 -1.05 -30.51
C SER A 79 -28.47 -0.10 -29.73
N TRP A 80 -27.60 -0.61 -28.88
CA TRP A 80 -26.58 0.14 -28.13
C TRP A 80 -25.22 0.16 -28.84
N GLY A 81 -25.10 -0.47 -30.03
CA GLY A 81 -23.87 -0.47 -30.85
C GLY A 81 -22.85 -1.53 -30.43
N HIS A 82 -23.28 -2.59 -29.77
CA HIS A 82 -22.41 -3.72 -29.41
C HIS A 82 -22.69 -4.93 -30.29
N ASP A 83 -21.64 -5.48 -30.93
CA ASP A 83 -21.76 -6.62 -31.84
C ASP A 83 -22.14 -7.92 -31.11
N ASP A 84 -21.72 -8.09 -29.88
CA ASP A 84 -21.99 -9.24 -29.04
C ASP A 84 -22.00 -8.86 -27.53
N PHE A 85 -22.35 -9.82 -26.68
CA PHE A 85 -22.43 -9.61 -25.24
C PHE A 85 -21.03 -9.34 -24.61
N VAL A 86 -19.98 -9.98 -25.12
CA VAL A 86 -18.60 -9.78 -24.62
C VAL A 86 -18.12 -8.36 -24.93
N ALA A 87 -18.49 -7.81 -26.11
CA ALA A 87 -18.19 -6.40 -26.44
C ALA A 87 -18.83 -5.44 -25.41
N TYR A 88 -20.08 -5.71 -25.00
CA TYR A 88 -20.74 -4.93 -23.97
C TYR A 88 -20.06 -5.05 -22.60
N VAL A 89 -19.67 -6.27 -22.21
CA VAL A 89 -18.91 -6.48 -20.97
C VAL A 89 -17.55 -5.77 -21.01
N CYS A 90 -16.83 -5.80 -22.13
CA CYS A 90 -15.58 -5.06 -22.29
C CYS A 90 -15.81 -3.55 -22.10
N TRP A 91 -16.85 -2.99 -22.70
CA TRP A 91 -17.23 -1.60 -22.49
C TRP A 91 -17.52 -1.28 -21.02
N VAL A 92 -18.26 -2.14 -20.31
CA VAL A 92 -18.49 -1.98 -18.87
C VAL A 92 -17.19 -1.99 -18.08
N CYS A 93 -16.26 -2.89 -18.40
CA CYS A 93 -14.95 -2.98 -17.76
C CYS A 93 -14.11 -1.72 -17.98
N GLU A 94 -14.10 -1.18 -19.20
CA GLU A 94 -13.42 0.09 -19.49
C GLU A 94 -13.98 1.26 -18.65
N ARG A 95 -15.32 1.38 -18.60
CA ARG A 95 -15.98 2.42 -17.77
C ARG A 95 -15.71 2.23 -16.28
N ALA A 96 -15.53 0.99 -15.82
CA ALA A 96 -15.14 0.69 -14.45
C ALA A 96 -13.69 1.11 -14.17
N LEU A 97 -12.75 0.79 -15.06
CA LEU A 97 -11.33 1.19 -14.94
C LEU A 97 -11.15 2.71 -14.90
N GLU A 98 -11.90 3.46 -15.73
CA GLU A 98 -11.90 4.94 -15.70
C GLU A 98 -12.29 5.50 -14.32
N ARG A 99 -13.11 4.79 -13.56
CA ARG A 99 -13.55 5.13 -12.21
C ARG A 99 -12.65 4.55 -11.11
N GLY A 100 -11.60 3.82 -11.52
CA GLY A 100 -10.67 3.16 -10.62
C GLY A 100 -11.21 1.89 -9.98
N LEU A 101 -12.25 1.27 -10.54
CA LEU A 101 -12.75 -0.03 -10.14
C LEU A 101 -12.00 -1.12 -10.92
N LEU A 102 -11.63 -2.21 -10.27
CA LEU A 102 -10.97 -3.34 -10.90
C LEU A 102 -12.00 -4.41 -11.29
N PRO A 103 -12.22 -4.69 -12.60
CA PRO A 103 -13.20 -5.67 -13.01
C PRO A 103 -12.73 -7.11 -12.74
N HIS A 104 -13.61 -7.91 -12.15
CA HIS A 104 -13.57 -9.37 -12.12
C HIS A 104 -14.79 -9.90 -12.85
N THR A 105 -14.63 -10.78 -13.83
CA THR A 105 -15.74 -11.29 -14.64
C THR A 105 -16.00 -12.77 -14.42
N ASN A 106 -17.28 -13.15 -14.29
CA ASN A 106 -17.74 -14.52 -14.25
C ASN A 106 -18.97 -14.66 -15.19
N LEU A 107 -18.69 -15.03 -16.44
CA LEU A 107 -19.65 -15.00 -17.55
C LEU A 107 -20.08 -16.40 -18.02
N GLY A 108 -19.65 -17.47 -17.34
CA GLY A 108 -19.84 -18.84 -17.78
C GLY A 108 -18.72 -19.29 -18.74
N VAL A 109 -19.00 -20.30 -19.57
CA VAL A 109 -18.04 -20.83 -20.54
C VAL A 109 -17.88 -19.88 -21.72
N LEU A 110 -16.65 -19.48 -21.98
CA LEU A 110 -16.25 -18.58 -23.06
C LEU A 110 -15.33 -19.29 -24.08
N ALA A 111 -15.31 -18.80 -25.30
CA ALA A 111 -14.30 -19.17 -26.29
C ALA A 111 -12.94 -18.53 -25.93
N PRO A 112 -11.79 -19.10 -26.36
CA PRO A 112 -10.48 -18.53 -26.08
C PRO A 112 -10.34 -17.07 -26.55
N GLU A 113 -10.94 -16.70 -27.66
CA GLU A 113 -10.92 -15.34 -28.21
C GLU A 113 -11.64 -14.36 -27.28
N ASP A 114 -12.72 -14.77 -26.65
CA ASP A 114 -13.50 -13.95 -25.71
C ASP A 114 -12.74 -13.75 -24.40
N PHE A 115 -12.07 -14.80 -23.89
CA PHE A 115 -11.14 -14.66 -22.77
C PHE A 115 -10.02 -13.68 -23.07
N ALA A 116 -9.45 -13.71 -24.29
CA ALA A 116 -8.39 -12.80 -24.71
C ALA A 116 -8.87 -11.33 -24.78
N ARG A 117 -10.10 -11.09 -25.27
CA ARG A 117 -10.71 -9.75 -25.29
C ARG A 117 -10.87 -9.20 -23.87
N LEU A 118 -11.46 -9.99 -22.98
CA LEU A 118 -11.68 -9.62 -21.58
C LEU A 118 -10.37 -9.41 -20.81
N ARG A 119 -9.31 -10.17 -21.12
CA ARG A 119 -7.99 -10.01 -20.50
C ARG A 119 -7.45 -8.58 -20.63
N GLN A 120 -7.81 -7.85 -21.68
CA GLN A 120 -7.32 -6.48 -21.89
C GLN A 120 -7.92 -5.49 -20.90
N VAL A 121 -9.06 -5.80 -20.29
CA VAL A 121 -9.85 -4.87 -19.47
C VAL A 121 -10.23 -5.43 -18.09
N THR A 122 -9.77 -6.62 -17.73
CA THR A 122 -10.07 -7.26 -16.45
C THR A 122 -8.82 -7.48 -15.61
N ALA A 123 -8.96 -7.39 -14.29
CA ALA A 123 -7.88 -7.71 -13.34
C ALA A 123 -7.82 -9.22 -13.06
N SER A 124 -8.95 -9.90 -13.14
CA SER A 124 -9.08 -11.35 -13.01
C SER A 124 -10.38 -11.83 -13.64
N GLN A 125 -10.48 -13.14 -13.88
CA GLN A 125 -11.68 -13.77 -14.41
C GLN A 125 -11.99 -15.06 -13.62
N GLY A 126 -13.18 -15.59 -13.74
CA GLY A 126 -13.56 -16.79 -13.01
C GLY A 126 -14.55 -17.69 -13.75
N LEU A 127 -14.47 -18.96 -13.45
CA LEU A 127 -15.42 -19.99 -13.87
C LEU A 127 -15.39 -21.16 -12.88
N MET A 128 -16.49 -21.41 -12.20
CA MET A 128 -16.59 -22.55 -11.28
C MET A 128 -16.56 -23.87 -12.05
N LEU A 129 -15.70 -24.82 -11.65
CA LEU A 129 -15.76 -26.20 -12.16
C LEU A 129 -17.03 -26.91 -11.70
N GLU A 130 -17.48 -26.62 -10.50
CA GLU A 130 -18.57 -27.23 -9.73
C GLU A 130 -18.25 -28.68 -9.32
N SER A 131 -18.15 -29.60 -10.28
CA SER A 131 -17.85 -31.03 -10.06
C SER A 131 -17.26 -31.66 -11.31
N THR A 132 -16.52 -32.75 -11.14
CA THR A 132 -16.04 -33.61 -12.25
C THR A 132 -17.00 -34.76 -12.56
N VAL A 133 -18.16 -34.84 -11.91
CA VAL A 133 -19.19 -35.88 -12.21
C VAL A 133 -20.00 -35.46 -13.44
N PRO A 134 -19.98 -36.23 -14.54
CA PRO A 134 -20.60 -35.81 -15.80
C PRO A 134 -22.14 -35.79 -15.79
N ASP A 135 -22.76 -36.68 -15.00
CA ASP A 135 -24.21 -36.96 -15.07
C ASP A 135 -24.96 -36.54 -13.79
N LEU A 136 -24.51 -35.44 -13.14
CA LEU A 136 -25.23 -34.92 -11.98
C LEU A 136 -26.63 -34.45 -12.35
N VAL A 137 -27.62 -34.90 -11.57
CA VAL A 137 -29.03 -34.47 -11.71
C VAL A 137 -29.15 -32.94 -11.60
N ALA A 138 -28.32 -32.32 -10.79
CA ALA A 138 -28.26 -30.89 -10.60
C ALA A 138 -27.85 -30.11 -11.89
N HIS A 139 -27.17 -30.77 -12.85
CA HIS A 139 -26.69 -30.19 -14.12
C HIS A 139 -27.56 -30.54 -15.32
N GLN A 140 -28.63 -31.33 -15.16
CA GLN A 140 -29.51 -31.71 -16.27
C GLN A 140 -30.07 -30.49 -16.99
N GLY A 141 -29.96 -30.48 -18.34
CA GLY A 141 -30.35 -29.34 -19.16
C GLY A 141 -29.29 -28.22 -19.30
N SER A 142 -28.10 -28.46 -18.78
CA SER A 142 -26.99 -27.49 -18.79
C SER A 142 -25.74 -28.08 -19.44
N PRO A 143 -25.65 -28.11 -20.79
CA PRO A 143 -24.58 -28.83 -21.52
C PRO A 143 -23.18 -28.28 -21.21
N THR A 144 -23.04 -27.00 -20.92
CA THR A 144 -21.77 -26.36 -20.56
C THR A 144 -21.33 -26.65 -19.12
N LYS A 145 -22.15 -27.36 -18.35
CA LYS A 145 -21.77 -27.89 -17.03
C LYS A 145 -21.06 -29.24 -17.11
N GLN A 146 -20.87 -29.77 -18.31
CA GLN A 146 -20.02 -30.96 -18.51
C GLN A 146 -18.58 -30.67 -18.08
N PRO A 147 -17.96 -31.52 -17.24
CA PRO A 147 -16.64 -31.29 -16.69
C PRO A 147 -15.56 -31.02 -17.73
N ALA A 148 -15.60 -31.79 -18.84
CA ALA A 148 -14.64 -31.62 -19.93
C ALA A 148 -14.72 -30.22 -20.58
N VAL A 149 -15.93 -29.66 -20.74
CA VAL A 149 -16.15 -28.32 -21.29
C VAL A 149 -15.61 -27.24 -20.36
N ARG A 150 -15.87 -27.36 -19.07
CA ARG A 150 -15.42 -26.39 -18.07
C ARG A 150 -13.90 -26.43 -17.86
N LEU A 151 -13.32 -27.64 -17.80
CA LEU A 151 -11.87 -27.79 -17.71
C LEU A 151 -11.16 -27.26 -18.94
N ALA A 152 -11.74 -27.44 -20.16
CA ALA A 152 -11.18 -26.85 -21.38
C ALA A 152 -11.17 -25.30 -21.31
N ALA A 153 -12.26 -24.69 -20.82
CA ALA A 153 -12.33 -23.24 -20.67
C ALA A 153 -11.35 -22.73 -19.59
N ILE A 154 -11.20 -23.44 -18.46
CA ILE A 154 -10.22 -23.09 -17.40
C ILE A 154 -8.78 -23.20 -17.95
N ARG A 155 -8.48 -24.21 -18.78
CA ARG A 155 -7.17 -24.35 -19.46
C ARG A 155 -6.91 -23.21 -20.43
N ALA A 156 -7.90 -22.81 -21.23
CA ALA A 156 -7.78 -21.68 -22.16
C ALA A 156 -7.44 -20.37 -21.44
N ALA A 157 -8.03 -20.15 -20.26
CA ALA A 157 -7.66 -19.02 -19.40
C ALA A 157 -6.19 -19.11 -18.91
N GLY A 158 -5.71 -20.32 -18.59
CA GLY A 158 -4.32 -20.58 -18.22
C GLY A 158 -3.33 -20.33 -19.35
N GLU A 159 -3.61 -20.80 -20.57
CA GLU A 159 -2.80 -20.53 -21.77
C GLU A 159 -2.67 -19.03 -22.03
N LEU A 160 -3.71 -18.25 -21.74
CA LEU A 160 -3.74 -16.80 -21.89
C LEU A 160 -3.16 -16.05 -20.68
N ARG A 161 -2.67 -16.76 -19.65
CA ARG A 161 -2.13 -16.18 -18.42
C ARG A 161 -3.09 -15.17 -17.77
N ILE A 162 -4.32 -15.59 -17.55
CA ILE A 162 -5.34 -14.81 -16.85
C ILE A 162 -5.35 -15.22 -15.38
N PRO A 163 -5.20 -14.29 -14.40
CA PRO A 163 -5.43 -14.60 -12.99
C PRO A 163 -6.85 -15.10 -12.81
N PHE A 164 -7.01 -16.35 -12.37
CA PHE A 164 -8.29 -17.05 -12.50
C PHE A 164 -8.79 -17.56 -11.16
N THR A 165 -10.11 -17.45 -10.95
CA THR A 165 -10.84 -18.03 -9.82
C THR A 165 -11.68 -19.20 -10.31
N SER A 166 -11.57 -20.35 -9.65
CA SER A 166 -12.43 -21.49 -9.90
C SER A 166 -12.90 -22.09 -8.57
N GLY A 167 -13.55 -23.23 -8.59
CA GLY A 167 -14.00 -23.87 -7.37
C GLY A 167 -14.99 -25.00 -7.60
N ILE A 168 -15.44 -25.58 -6.50
CA ILE A 168 -16.40 -26.67 -6.50
C ILE A 168 -17.63 -26.31 -5.65
N LEU A 169 -18.77 -26.82 -6.03
CA LEU A 169 -20.03 -26.72 -5.28
C LEU A 169 -20.28 -28.04 -4.59
N VAL A 170 -20.35 -28.03 -3.27
CA VAL A 170 -20.44 -29.20 -2.40
C VAL A 170 -21.86 -29.42 -1.98
N GLY A 171 -22.36 -30.63 -2.15
CA GLY A 171 -23.70 -31.01 -1.74
C GLY A 171 -24.74 -31.06 -2.87
N ILE A 172 -24.31 -31.11 -4.14
CA ILE A 172 -25.16 -31.14 -5.33
C ILE A 172 -25.39 -32.58 -5.87
N GLY A 173 -25.09 -33.60 -5.06
CA GLY A 173 -25.29 -35.01 -5.38
C GLY A 173 -24.01 -35.79 -5.70
N GLU A 174 -22.87 -35.17 -5.59
CA GLU A 174 -21.54 -35.79 -5.70
C GLU A 174 -21.12 -36.50 -4.41
N SER A 175 -20.24 -37.48 -4.52
CA SER A 175 -19.62 -38.17 -3.39
C SER A 175 -18.39 -37.41 -2.83
N GLU A 176 -17.91 -37.81 -1.67
CA GLU A 176 -16.68 -37.28 -1.09
C GLU A 176 -15.44 -37.52 -2.01
N GLU A 177 -15.39 -38.68 -2.66
CA GLU A 177 -14.31 -39.02 -3.63
C GLU A 177 -14.39 -38.12 -4.86
N ASP A 178 -15.57 -37.79 -5.35
CA ASP A 178 -15.78 -36.87 -6.48
C ASP A 178 -15.30 -35.45 -6.16
N ARG A 179 -15.52 -34.99 -4.93
CA ARG A 179 -15.03 -33.67 -4.45
C ARG A 179 -13.50 -33.61 -4.50
N VAL A 180 -12.82 -34.66 -4.01
CA VAL A 180 -11.37 -34.75 -4.05
C VAL A 180 -10.86 -34.87 -5.50
N THR A 181 -11.55 -35.63 -6.35
CA THR A 181 -11.24 -35.76 -7.78
C THR A 181 -11.37 -34.39 -8.49
N SER A 182 -12.38 -33.63 -8.15
CA SER A 182 -12.57 -32.28 -8.69
C SER A 182 -11.43 -31.33 -8.27
N LEU A 183 -10.99 -31.39 -7.03
CA LEU A 183 -9.82 -30.61 -6.56
C LEU A 183 -8.51 -31.05 -7.24
N ARG A 184 -8.32 -32.33 -7.49
CA ARG A 184 -7.15 -32.83 -8.25
C ARG A 184 -7.18 -32.31 -9.68
N ALA A 185 -8.33 -32.32 -10.35
CA ALA A 185 -8.44 -31.77 -11.70
C ALA A 185 -8.07 -30.27 -11.76
N LEU A 186 -8.46 -29.48 -10.77
CA LEU A 186 -8.04 -28.08 -10.65
C LEU A 186 -6.54 -27.97 -10.35
N ALA A 187 -6.00 -28.82 -9.48
CA ALA A 187 -4.58 -28.86 -9.15
C ALA A 187 -3.71 -29.18 -10.37
N ASP A 188 -4.14 -30.15 -11.18
CA ASP A 188 -3.46 -30.54 -12.42
C ASP A 188 -3.38 -29.36 -13.41
N VAL A 189 -4.50 -28.66 -13.59
CA VAL A 189 -4.53 -27.46 -14.45
C VAL A 189 -3.68 -26.33 -13.87
N HIS A 190 -3.70 -26.14 -12.55
CA HIS A 190 -2.84 -25.14 -11.91
C HIS A 190 -1.35 -25.49 -12.04
N ALA A 191 -0.99 -26.76 -11.89
CA ALA A 191 0.40 -27.22 -12.06
C ALA A 191 0.94 -26.98 -13.48
N GLU A 192 0.06 -27.00 -14.49
CA GLU A 192 0.43 -26.75 -15.90
C GLU A 192 0.64 -25.26 -16.18
N PHE A 193 -0.23 -24.36 -15.67
CA PHE A 193 -0.26 -22.95 -16.05
C PHE A 193 0.05 -21.96 -14.92
N GLY A 194 -0.10 -22.35 -13.66
CA GLY A 194 0.12 -21.48 -12.49
C GLY A 194 -0.88 -20.33 -12.33
N HIS A 195 -2.05 -20.37 -12.99
CA HIS A 195 -2.97 -19.24 -13.14
C HIS A 195 -4.10 -19.19 -12.12
N LEU A 196 -4.39 -20.29 -11.40
CA LEU A 196 -5.42 -20.27 -10.37
C LEU A 196 -4.91 -19.51 -9.14
N GLN A 197 -5.45 -18.32 -8.93
CA GLN A 197 -5.16 -17.50 -7.76
C GLN A 197 -5.97 -17.95 -6.54
N GLU A 198 -7.15 -18.55 -6.78
CA GLU A 198 -8.13 -18.85 -5.74
C GLU A 198 -9.02 -20.03 -6.15
N VAL A 199 -9.32 -20.90 -5.18
CA VAL A 199 -10.30 -21.98 -5.30
C VAL A 199 -11.37 -21.82 -4.25
N ILE A 200 -12.62 -21.72 -4.69
CA ILE A 200 -13.80 -21.56 -3.85
C ILE A 200 -14.35 -22.93 -3.44
N LEU A 201 -14.50 -23.16 -2.16
CA LEU A 201 -15.22 -24.30 -1.60
C LEU A 201 -16.57 -23.82 -1.10
N GLN A 202 -17.60 -23.97 -1.93
CA GLN A 202 -18.93 -23.46 -1.66
C GLN A 202 -19.88 -24.60 -1.26
N ASN A 203 -20.47 -24.53 -0.08
CA ASN A 203 -21.52 -25.47 0.32
C ASN A 203 -22.86 -25.07 -0.29
N PHE A 204 -23.61 -26.05 -0.83
CA PHE A 204 -24.97 -25.84 -1.30
C PHE A 204 -25.90 -25.61 -0.11
N VAL A 205 -26.73 -24.57 -0.22
CA VAL A 205 -27.82 -24.26 0.71
C VAL A 205 -29.11 -24.22 -0.08
N PRO A 206 -30.14 -25.01 0.27
CA PRO A 206 -31.44 -24.94 -0.37
C PRO A 206 -32.09 -23.56 -0.20
N HIS A 207 -32.74 -23.04 -1.25
CA HIS A 207 -33.37 -21.73 -1.25
C HIS A 207 -34.78 -21.79 -1.90
N ARG A 208 -35.59 -20.76 -1.65
CA ARG A 208 -36.97 -20.66 -2.09
C ARG A 208 -37.14 -20.64 -3.61
N ARG A 209 -36.20 -20.03 -4.28
CA ARG A 209 -36.29 -19.74 -5.71
C ARG A 209 -36.39 -20.97 -6.60
N TYR A 210 -35.84 -22.08 -6.20
CA TYR A 210 -36.00 -23.29 -7.01
C TYR A 210 -37.41 -23.90 -6.93
N HIS A 211 -38.29 -23.25 -6.17
CA HIS A 211 -39.74 -23.46 -6.23
C HIS A 211 -40.45 -22.44 -7.15
N GLY A 212 -39.74 -21.61 -7.89
CA GLY A 212 -40.29 -20.70 -8.89
C GLY A 212 -40.57 -19.26 -8.40
N GLU A 213 -40.14 -18.91 -7.20
CA GLU A 213 -40.33 -17.55 -6.66
C GLU A 213 -39.32 -16.53 -7.29
N GLU A 214 -39.76 -15.30 -7.50
CA GLU A 214 -38.90 -14.25 -8.09
C GLU A 214 -37.91 -13.66 -7.08
N PRO A 215 -36.68 -13.31 -7.49
CA PRO A 215 -35.61 -12.89 -6.58
C PRO A 215 -35.87 -11.60 -5.81
N ALA A 216 -36.61 -10.67 -6.40
CA ALA A 216 -36.87 -9.36 -5.77
C ALA A 216 -37.68 -9.49 -4.49
N ASP A 217 -38.70 -10.37 -4.53
CA ASP A 217 -39.59 -10.63 -3.39
C ASP A 217 -38.84 -11.40 -2.29
N ILE A 218 -38.00 -12.36 -2.68
CA ILE A 218 -37.17 -13.14 -1.76
C ILE A 218 -36.16 -12.23 -1.03
N ALA A 219 -35.46 -11.35 -1.76
CA ALA A 219 -34.44 -10.48 -1.19
C ALA A 219 -35.02 -9.49 -0.16
N ALA A 220 -36.20 -8.94 -0.41
CA ALA A 220 -36.86 -8.00 0.51
C ALA A 220 -37.23 -8.67 1.84
N ASP A 221 -37.81 -9.86 1.79
CA ASP A 221 -38.21 -10.61 2.98
C ASP A 221 -37.03 -11.07 3.81
N SER A 222 -36.00 -11.59 3.16
CA SER A 222 -34.78 -12.11 3.81
C SER A 222 -33.95 -11.04 4.47
N ALA A 223 -33.83 -9.85 3.84
CA ALA A 223 -33.15 -8.73 4.43
C ALA A 223 -33.87 -8.24 5.71
N ALA A 224 -35.21 -8.17 5.68
CA ALA A 224 -36.00 -7.76 6.83
C ALA A 224 -35.89 -8.77 8.00
N GLU A 225 -35.83 -10.06 7.73
CA GLU A 225 -35.68 -11.11 8.74
C GLU A 225 -34.27 -11.12 9.34
N TYR A 226 -33.24 -10.99 8.53
CA TYR A 226 -31.84 -10.88 8.98
C TYR A 226 -31.62 -9.68 9.91
N TRP A 227 -32.13 -8.52 9.54
CA TRP A 227 -32.02 -7.31 10.39
C TRP A 227 -32.80 -7.44 11.70
N ARG A 228 -33.87 -8.23 11.72
CA ARG A 228 -34.70 -8.45 12.91
C ARG A 228 -34.12 -9.50 13.85
N THR A 229 -33.52 -10.58 13.34
CA THR A 229 -33.14 -11.76 14.13
C THR A 229 -31.65 -11.85 14.40
N GLY A 230 -30.79 -11.25 13.55
CA GLY A 230 -29.34 -11.38 13.63
C GLY A 230 -28.82 -12.80 13.41
N LEU A 231 -29.69 -13.72 13.01
CA LEU A 231 -29.37 -15.12 12.75
C LEU A 231 -28.97 -15.29 11.30
N GLY A 232 -27.69 -15.66 11.06
CA GLY A 232 -27.25 -16.15 9.77
C GLY A 232 -27.95 -17.49 9.43
N SER A 233 -28.21 -17.65 8.16
CA SER A 233 -28.58 -18.82 7.37
C SER A 233 -28.97 -20.11 8.12
N GLN A 234 -30.20 -20.22 8.55
CA GLN A 234 -30.84 -21.55 8.70
C GLN A 234 -31.37 -21.97 7.33
N PRO A 235 -31.25 -23.26 6.93
CA PRO A 235 -31.89 -23.73 5.71
C PRO A 235 -33.39 -23.50 5.81
N THR A 236 -33.90 -22.57 5.00
CA THR A 236 -35.33 -22.19 5.04
C THR A 236 -36.24 -23.20 4.35
N HIS A 237 -35.65 -24.18 3.63
CA HIS A 237 -36.40 -25.13 2.82
C HIS A 237 -35.86 -26.56 2.88
N ALA A 238 -36.74 -27.53 2.65
CA ALA A 238 -36.39 -28.94 2.54
C ALA A 238 -35.36 -29.13 1.41
N ALA A 239 -34.30 -29.89 1.69
CA ALA A 239 -33.28 -30.22 0.70
C ALA A 239 -33.89 -31.05 -0.45
N PRO A 240 -33.57 -30.73 -1.73
CA PRO A 240 -34.03 -31.54 -2.86
C PRO A 240 -33.47 -32.96 -2.79
N ALA A 241 -34.24 -33.94 -3.32
CA ALA A 241 -33.83 -35.34 -3.28
C ALA A 241 -32.52 -35.68 -3.99
N TRP A 242 -32.05 -34.81 -4.89
CA TRP A 242 -30.76 -34.96 -5.60
C TRP A 242 -29.60 -34.36 -4.81
N SER A 243 -29.83 -33.57 -3.77
CA SER A 243 -28.76 -32.95 -2.98
C SER A 243 -28.33 -33.80 -1.79
N THR A 244 -27.14 -33.53 -1.27
CA THR A 244 -26.63 -34.16 -0.05
C THR A 244 -26.40 -33.10 1.01
N THR A 245 -26.64 -33.43 2.28
CA THR A 245 -26.37 -32.52 3.39
C THR A 245 -24.87 -32.36 3.55
N VAL A 246 -24.41 -31.10 3.65
CA VAL A 246 -23.00 -30.76 3.87
C VAL A 246 -22.80 -30.47 5.35
N THR A 247 -21.88 -31.17 5.97
CA THR A 247 -21.47 -30.94 7.36
C THR A 247 -20.22 -30.10 7.46
N ILE A 248 -20.01 -29.47 8.61
CA ILE A 248 -18.77 -28.74 8.89
C ILE A 248 -17.52 -29.65 8.78
N GLU A 249 -17.63 -30.91 9.16
CA GLU A 249 -16.54 -31.89 9.09
C GLU A 249 -16.19 -32.24 7.64
N ASP A 250 -17.18 -32.29 6.75
CA ASP A 250 -16.94 -32.45 5.31
C ASP A 250 -16.12 -31.29 4.77
N MET A 251 -16.48 -30.06 5.12
CA MET A 251 -15.77 -28.88 4.67
C MET A 251 -14.37 -28.77 5.26
N LYS A 252 -14.16 -29.13 6.53
CA LYS A 252 -12.82 -29.15 7.15
C LYS A 252 -11.88 -30.16 6.45
N ARG A 253 -12.39 -31.38 6.15
CA ARG A 253 -11.61 -32.39 5.39
C ARG A 253 -11.24 -31.87 4.00
N LEU A 254 -12.22 -31.26 3.33
CA LEU A 254 -12.02 -30.73 1.98
C LEU A 254 -11.02 -29.57 1.94
N ILE A 255 -11.04 -28.67 2.94
CA ILE A 255 -10.03 -27.60 3.09
C ILE A 255 -8.63 -28.17 3.28
N ALA A 256 -8.50 -29.20 4.14
CA ALA A 256 -7.21 -29.85 4.35
C ALA A 256 -6.66 -30.48 3.06
N GLU A 257 -7.53 -31.12 2.27
CA GLU A 257 -7.16 -31.71 0.98
C GLU A 257 -6.85 -30.65 -0.08
N ALA A 258 -7.62 -29.56 -0.17
CA ALA A 258 -7.36 -28.45 -1.07
C ALA A 258 -5.99 -27.80 -0.78
N ARG A 259 -5.65 -27.58 0.48
CA ARG A 259 -4.32 -27.07 0.87
C ARG A 259 -3.16 -27.99 0.50
N ARG A 260 -3.40 -29.31 0.57
CA ARG A 260 -2.39 -30.30 0.19
C ARG A 260 -2.17 -30.34 -1.32
N LEU A 261 -3.25 -30.23 -2.11
CA LEU A 261 -3.23 -30.34 -3.57
C LEU A 261 -2.82 -29.04 -4.26
N LEU A 262 -3.15 -27.89 -3.66
CA LEU A 262 -3.02 -26.54 -4.23
C LEU A 262 -2.17 -25.64 -3.29
N PRO A 263 -0.91 -25.97 -3.02
CA PRO A 263 -0.08 -25.14 -2.15
C PRO A 263 0.12 -23.76 -2.81
N GLY A 264 -0.09 -22.69 -2.03
CA GLY A 264 0.04 -21.31 -2.52
C GLY A 264 -1.23 -20.70 -3.10
N VAL A 265 -2.21 -21.50 -3.51
CA VAL A 265 -3.51 -21.03 -4.01
C VAL A 265 -4.40 -20.61 -2.84
N GLY A 266 -5.13 -19.49 -2.98
CA GLY A 266 -6.12 -19.05 -2.00
C GLY A 266 -7.26 -20.06 -1.85
N ILE A 267 -7.61 -20.45 -0.63
CA ILE A 267 -8.79 -21.31 -0.37
C ILE A 267 -9.89 -20.44 0.21
N GLN A 268 -10.89 -20.17 -0.63
CA GLN A 268 -12.02 -19.31 -0.29
C GLN A 268 -13.19 -20.12 0.27
N VAL A 269 -13.81 -19.60 1.31
CA VAL A 269 -15.09 -20.07 1.86
C VAL A 269 -16.03 -18.88 2.02
N PRO A 270 -17.25 -18.92 1.43
CA PRO A 270 -18.23 -17.84 1.58
C PRO A 270 -18.73 -17.74 3.03
N PRO A 271 -18.68 -16.54 3.68
CA PRO A 271 -19.04 -16.41 5.09
C PRO A 271 -20.54 -16.25 5.35
N ASN A 272 -21.36 -16.25 4.31
CA ASN A 272 -22.81 -16.04 4.38
C ASN A 272 -23.63 -17.34 4.24
N LEU A 273 -23.01 -18.46 3.89
CA LEU A 273 -23.72 -19.71 3.62
C LEU A 273 -23.80 -20.66 4.83
N ALA A 274 -23.07 -20.39 5.90
CA ALA A 274 -23.16 -21.16 7.14
C ALA A 274 -22.53 -20.41 8.31
N ASP A 275 -23.10 -20.53 9.51
CA ASP A 275 -22.63 -19.86 10.72
C ASP A 275 -21.27 -20.37 11.23
N TRP A 276 -20.89 -21.56 10.83
CA TRP A 276 -19.63 -22.20 11.18
C TRP A 276 -18.42 -21.78 10.29
N TRP A 277 -18.59 -20.78 9.40
CA TRP A 277 -17.47 -20.29 8.57
C TRP A 277 -16.21 -19.91 9.36
N PRO A 278 -16.25 -19.38 10.62
CA PRO A 278 -15.02 -19.09 11.37
C PRO A 278 -14.20 -20.33 11.68
N GLU A 279 -14.86 -21.48 11.88
CA GLU A 279 -14.17 -22.76 12.10
C GLU A 279 -13.46 -23.25 10.85
N LEU A 280 -13.95 -22.89 9.65
CA LEU A 280 -13.28 -23.20 8.39
C LEU A 280 -11.98 -22.40 8.24
N ILE A 281 -11.93 -21.15 8.74
CA ILE A 281 -10.68 -20.39 8.82
C ILE A 281 -9.69 -21.07 9.78
N ALA A 282 -10.18 -21.59 10.91
CA ALA A 282 -9.35 -22.35 11.84
C ALA A 282 -8.83 -23.65 11.19
N ALA A 283 -9.62 -24.31 10.32
CA ALA A 283 -9.23 -25.49 9.56
C ALA A 283 -8.25 -25.19 8.41
N GLY A 284 -8.08 -23.91 8.02
CA GLY A 284 -7.06 -23.51 7.05
C GLY A 284 -7.56 -22.81 5.81
N ALA A 285 -8.83 -22.40 5.71
CA ALA A 285 -9.27 -21.48 4.68
C ALA A 285 -8.54 -20.14 4.83
N THR A 286 -8.19 -19.51 3.72
CA THR A 286 -7.33 -18.32 3.68
C THR A 286 -8.05 -17.07 3.20
N ASP A 287 -9.22 -17.22 2.61
CA ASP A 287 -9.98 -16.13 2.00
C ASP A 287 -11.48 -16.25 2.25
N LEU A 288 -12.16 -15.12 2.32
CA LEU A 288 -13.62 -15.02 2.46
C LEU A 288 -14.31 -14.53 1.18
N GLY A 289 -13.53 -14.29 0.12
CA GLY A 289 -14.06 -13.77 -1.14
C GLY A 289 -14.45 -12.30 -1.09
N GLY A 290 -15.36 -11.94 -1.97
CA GLY A 290 -15.92 -10.61 -2.06
C GLY A 290 -16.99 -10.37 -1.00
N LEU A 291 -16.74 -9.50 -0.03
CA LEU A 291 -17.77 -9.02 0.88
C LEU A 291 -18.54 -7.88 0.18
N SER A 292 -19.61 -8.26 -0.51
CA SER A 292 -20.36 -7.36 -1.38
C SER A 292 -21.07 -6.25 -0.62
N ALA A 293 -20.92 -5.01 -1.10
CA ALA A 293 -21.57 -3.84 -0.54
C ALA A 293 -23.08 -3.75 -0.85
N ASN A 294 -23.56 -4.56 -1.81
CA ASN A 294 -24.95 -4.56 -2.27
C ASN A 294 -25.66 -5.94 -2.12
N GLY A 295 -25.12 -6.82 -1.26
CA GLY A 295 -25.71 -8.11 -0.94
C GLY A 295 -25.22 -9.27 -1.81
N ASP A 296 -25.79 -10.45 -1.58
CA ASP A 296 -25.56 -11.64 -2.40
C ASP A 296 -26.62 -11.74 -3.50
N HIS A 297 -26.18 -11.70 -4.76
CA HIS A 297 -27.07 -11.81 -5.91
C HIS A 297 -27.33 -13.26 -6.35
N ILE A 298 -26.55 -14.22 -5.82
CA ILE A 298 -26.72 -15.65 -6.09
C ILE A 298 -27.64 -16.28 -5.06
N SER A 299 -27.44 -15.94 -3.80
CA SER A 299 -28.21 -16.42 -2.65
C SER A 299 -28.74 -15.23 -1.84
N PRO A 300 -29.76 -14.50 -2.35
CA PRO A 300 -30.24 -13.27 -1.72
C PRO A 300 -30.77 -13.44 -0.30
N GLU A 301 -31.21 -14.67 0.08
CA GLU A 301 -31.62 -15.00 1.43
C GLU A 301 -30.49 -15.04 2.45
N HIS A 302 -29.25 -15.05 1.98
CA HIS A 302 -28.05 -15.15 2.81
C HIS A 302 -27.15 -13.93 2.59
N PRO A 303 -27.46 -12.77 3.20
CA PRO A 303 -26.68 -11.56 3.00
C PRO A 303 -25.26 -11.70 3.58
N PHE A 304 -24.28 -11.12 2.90
CA PHE A 304 -22.91 -11.07 3.40
C PHE A 304 -22.81 -10.28 4.71
N PRO A 305 -22.07 -10.77 5.71
CA PRO A 305 -21.74 -9.95 6.88
C PRO A 305 -20.84 -8.78 6.45
N SER A 306 -21.01 -7.63 7.09
CA SER A 306 -20.15 -6.49 6.82
C SER A 306 -18.68 -6.79 7.24
N PRO A 307 -17.68 -6.17 6.60
CA PRO A 307 -16.28 -6.33 7.01
C PRO A 307 -16.05 -6.02 8.49
N HIS A 308 -16.84 -5.13 9.09
CA HIS A 308 -16.78 -4.83 10.51
C HIS A 308 -17.25 -6.02 11.37
N GLN A 309 -18.38 -6.64 11.02
CA GLN A 309 -18.90 -7.83 11.72
C GLN A 309 -17.92 -9.00 11.62
N VAL A 310 -17.38 -9.25 10.42
CA VAL A 310 -16.36 -10.29 10.20
C VAL A 310 -15.13 -10.04 11.05
N ARG A 311 -14.59 -8.79 11.05
CA ARG A 311 -13.42 -8.43 11.87
C ARG A 311 -13.67 -8.65 13.36
N LYS A 312 -14.85 -8.25 13.85
CA LYS A 312 -15.23 -8.43 15.26
C LYS A 312 -15.29 -9.93 15.62
N ARG A 313 -15.83 -10.75 14.75
CA ARG A 313 -15.94 -12.21 14.96
C ARG A 313 -14.56 -12.88 14.99
N LEU A 314 -13.69 -12.57 14.03
CA LEU A 314 -12.34 -13.14 13.92
C LEU A 314 -11.38 -12.65 15.01
N ALA A 315 -11.58 -11.44 15.53
CA ALA A 315 -10.74 -10.89 16.59
C ALA A 315 -10.77 -11.73 17.87
N ALA A 316 -11.89 -12.39 18.16
CA ALA A 316 -12.04 -13.31 19.30
C ALA A 316 -11.08 -14.50 19.19
N ASP A 317 -10.76 -14.95 17.98
CA ASP A 317 -9.89 -16.09 17.70
C ASP A 317 -8.44 -15.64 17.34
N GLY A 318 -8.12 -14.36 17.50
CA GLY A 318 -6.79 -13.79 17.22
C GLY A 318 -6.44 -13.77 15.73
N VAL A 319 -7.43 -13.85 14.85
CA VAL A 319 -7.24 -13.83 13.38
C VAL A 319 -7.41 -12.41 12.85
N ALA A 320 -6.48 -11.96 11.99
CA ALA A 320 -6.55 -10.66 11.34
C ALA A 320 -7.33 -10.75 10.01
N LEU A 321 -8.32 -9.86 9.81
CA LEU A 321 -8.98 -9.67 8.52
C LEU A 321 -8.24 -8.62 7.71
N THR A 322 -7.77 -8.98 6.52
CA THR A 322 -7.01 -8.10 5.63
C THR A 322 -7.72 -7.94 4.28
N GLU A 323 -7.85 -6.70 3.81
CA GLU A 323 -8.40 -6.42 2.49
C GLU A 323 -7.37 -6.74 1.39
N ARG A 324 -7.81 -7.33 0.27
CA ARG A 324 -7.04 -7.57 -0.95
C ARG A 324 -7.76 -7.00 -2.19
N LEU A 325 -7.07 -6.95 -3.30
CA LEU A 325 -7.68 -6.71 -4.61
C LEU A 325 -8.31 -8.01 -5.17
N CYS A 326 -9.10 -7.91 -6.24
CA CYS A 326 -9.61 -9.08 -6.96
C CYS A 326 -8.53 -9.85 -7.72
N VAL A 327 -7.38 -9.25 -7.94
CA VAL A 327 -6.16 -9.90 -8.42
C VAL A 327 -5.21 -10.09 -7.24
N TYR A 328 -4.70 -11.31 -7.07
CA TYR A 328 -3.76 -11.63 -5.99
C TYR A 328 -2.40 -10.98 -6.25
N PRO A 329 -1.66 -10.64 -5.18
CA PRO A 329 -0.41 -9.87 -5.30
C PRO A 329 0.61 -10.45 -6.26
N GLU A 330 0.78 -11.76 -6.31
CA GLU A 330 1.72 -12.47 -7.17
C GLU A 330 1.42 -12.37 -8.66
N TYR A 331 0.18 -12.02 -9.02
CA TYR A 331 -0.28 -11.82 -10.39
C TYR A 331 -0.28 -10.36 -10.83
N ILE A 332 0.10 -9.39 -9.97
CA ILE A 332 0.19 -7.97 -10.34
C ILE A 332 1.50 -7.74 -11.13
N ASP A 333 1.51 -8.19 -12.37
CA ASP A 333 2.65 -8.16 -13.27
C ASP A 333 2.17 -8.04 -14.72
N PRO A 334 2.92 -7.38 -15.65
CA PRO A 334 2.55 -7.25 -17.07
C PRO A 334 2.36 -8.59 -17.79
N GLU A 335 2.95 -9.67 -17.31
CA GLU A 335 2.78 -11.00 -17.86
C GLU A 335 1.35 -11.54 -17.66
N TRP A 336 0.69 -11.16 -16.55
CA TRP A 336 -0.61 -11.63 -16.14
C TRP A 336 -1.73 -10.64 -16.42
N VAL A 337 -1.49 -9.36 -16.22
CA VAL A 337 -2.49 -8.30 -16.24
C VAL A 337 -2.14 -7.25 -17.29
N ALA A 338 -3.11 -6.81 -18.07
CA ALA A 338 -2.92 -5.81 -19.12
C ALA A 338 -2.48 -4.45 -18.55
N GLN A 339 -1.70 -3.67 -19.33
CA GLN A 339 -1.09 -2.42 -18.89
C GLN A 339 -2.12 -1.41 -18.36
N GLY A 340 -3.26 -1.24 -19.03
CA GLY A 340 -4.30 -0.31 -18.57
C GLY A 340 -4.87 -0.62 -17.18
N VAL A 341 -4.99 -1.92 -16.85
CA VAL A 341 -5.40 -2.36 -15.51
C VAL A 341 -4.28 -2.16 -14.49
N LEU A 342 -3.03 -2.46 -14.86
CA LEU A 342 -1.86 -2.21 -14.01
C LEU A 342 -1.69 -0.73 -13.68
N ASP A 343 -2.01 0.16 -14.61
CA ASP A 343 -1.94 1.61 -14.38
C ASP A 343 -2.95 2.05 -13.31
N VAL A 344 -4.15 1.46 -13.28
CA VAL A 344 -5.13 1.67 -12.20
C VAL A 344 -4.60 1.12 -10.88
N VAL A 345 -4.03 -0.09 -10.87
CA VAL A 345 -3.44 -0.66 -9.64
C VAL A 345 -2.29 0.21 -9.12
N LYS A 346 -1.40 0.67 -9.99
CA LYS A 346 -0.24 1.50 -9.62
C LYS A 346 -0.64 2.89 -9.14
N SER A 347 -1.65 3.52 -9.76
CA SER A 347 -2.09 4.85 -9.38
C SER A 347 -2.96 4.87 -8.12
N ARG A 348 -3.92 3.93 -8.00
CA ARG A 348 -4.92 3.93 -6.92
C ARG A 348 -4.69 2.90 -5.82
N TYR A 349 -3.99 1.80 -6.11
CA TYR A 349 -3.89 0.64 -5.22
C TYR A 349 -2.44 0.20 -4.99
N TRP A 350 -1.48 1.11 -5.09
CA TRP A 350 -0.05 0.85 -4.92
C TRP A 350 0.27 0.14 -3.59
N SER A 351 -0.51 0.37 -2.52
CA SER A 351 -0.32 -0.29 -1.23
C SER A 351 -0.61 -1.80 -1.25
N PHE A 352 -1.30 -2.29 -2.29
CA PHE A 352 -1.58 -3.72 -2.51
C PHE A 352 -0.55 -4.39 -3.43
N ILE A 353 0.31 -3.62 -4.10
CA ILE A 353 1.38 -4.20 -4.94
C ILE A 353 2.34 -4.95 -4.03
N PRO A 354 2.73 -6.20 -4.40
CA PRO A 354 3.71 -6.95 -3.63
C PRO A 354 4.97 -6.13 -3.44
N ARG A 355 5.39 -6.00 -2.22
CA ARG A 355 6.71 -5.46 -1.92
C ARG A 355 7.73 -6.49 -2.38
N ARG A 356 8.20 -6.36 -3.62
CA ARG A 356 9.40 -7.08 -4.04
C ARG A 356 10.49 -6.53 -3.14
N GLY A 357 11.04 -7.38 -2.29
CA GLY A 357 12.05 -6.97 -1.32
C GLY A 357 13.10 -6.10 -2.01
N SER A 358 13.39 -4.95 -1.42
CA SER A 358 14.34 -3.97 -1.96
C SER A 358 15.79 -4.42 -1.82
N GLY A 359 16.04 -5.69 -1.57
CA GLY A 359 17.38 -6.23 -1.35
C GLY A 359 17.40 -7.47 -0.47
N ARG A 360 18.38 -7.54 0.40
CA ARG A 360 18.58 -8.67 1.30
C ARG A 360 17.39 -8.84 2.25
N THR A 361 16.81 -10.05 2.30
CA THR A 361 15.70 -10.41 3.19
C THR A 361 16.16 -11.14 4.46
N GLU A 362 17.41 -11.58 4.48
CA GLU A 362 18.04 -12.31 5.58
C GLU A 362 19.30 -11.59 6.06
N PRO A 363 19.65 -11.69 7.36
CA PRO A 363 20.86 -11.11 7.87
C PRO A 363 22.10 -11.70 7.17
N PRO A 364 23.21 -10.95 7.04
CA PRO A 364 24.43 -11.45 6.46
C PRO A 364 24.99 -12.61 7.30
N ARG A 365 25.76 -13.48 6.64
CA ARG A 365 26.58 -14.47 7.38
C ARG A 365 27.52 -13.75 8.33
N PRO A 366 28.00 -14.40 9.42
CA PRO A 366 28.97 -13.78 10.31
C PRO A 366 30.12 -13.15 9.53
N LEU A 367 30.30 -11.84 9.73
CA LEU A 367 31.32 -11.04 9.02
C LEU A 367 32.70 -11.30 9.61
N ARG A 368 33.73 -11.11 8.78
CA ARG A 368 35.13 -11.21 9.25
C ARG A 368 35.42 -10.09 10.24
N PRO A 369 36.15 -10.34 11.34
CA PRO A 369 36.43 -9.32 12.37
C PRO A 369 37.23 -8.11 11.86
N ASP A 370 38.01 -8.25 10.78
CA ASP A 370 38.83 -7.21 10.17
C ASP A 370 38.08 -6.34 9.14
N LEU A 371 36.84 -6.69 8.80
CA LEU A 371 36.09 -6.05 7.72
C LEU A 371 35.82 -4.55 8.01
N ALA A 372 35.52 -4.18 9.26
CA ALA A 372 35.30 -2.80 9.64
C ALA A 372 36.54 -1.92 9.39
N SER A 373 37.74 -2.41 9.73
CA SER A 373 39.00 -1.67 9.50
C SER A 373 39.28 -1.48 8.00
N ALA A 374 39.06 -2.51 7.19
CA ALA A 374 39.17 -2.42 5.73
C ALA A 374 38.15 -1.46 5.12
N ALA A 375 36.90 -1.46 5.66
CA ALA A 375 35.85 -0.54 5.24
C ALA A 375 36.20 0.92 5.55
N ILE A 376 36.82 1.21 6.70
CA ILE A 376 37.27 2.56 7.06
C ILE A 376 38.29 3.05 6.05
N GLU A 377 39.34 2.28 5.73
CA GLU A 377 40.35 2.63 4.78
C GLU A 377 39.76 2.95 3.40
N LYS A 378 38.84 2.11 2.94
CA LYS A 378 38.13 2.29 1.67
C LYS A 378 37.24 3.53 1.69
N GLY A 379 36.48 3.74 2.80
CA GLY A 379 35.59 4.88 2.99
C GLY A 379 36.32 6.21 3.05
N THR A 380 37.50 6.27 3.68
CA THR A 380 38.38 7.49 3.71
C THR A 380 38.71 7.98 2.31
N GLN A 381 38.85 7.07 1.34
CA GLN A 381 39.08 7.38 -0.07
C GLN A 381 37.80 7.85 -0.81
N GLY A 382 36.65 7.91 -0.13
CA GLY A 382 35.34 8.19 -0.72
C GLY A 382 34.81 7.11 -1.66
N ARG A 383 35.38 5.90 -1.58
CA ARG A 383 35.00 4.75 -2.40
C ARG A 383 33.72 4.10 -1.86
N TRP A 384 32.95 3.48 -2.75
CA TRP A 384 31.74 2.75 -2.37
C TRP A 384 32.02 1.62 -1.40
N LEU A 385 31.30 1.62 -0.27
CA LEU A 385 31.27 0.52 0.67
C LEU A 385 30.18 -0.47 0.25
N SER A 386 30.46 -1.76 0.35
CA SER A 386 29.47 -2.81 0.16
C SER A 386 28.51 -2.88 1.35
N GLU A 387 27.39 -3.58 1.19
CA GLU A 387 26.43 -3.81 2.28
C GLU A 387 27.10 -4.51 3.48
N ASP A 388 27.96 -5.49 3.24
CA ASP A 388 28.67 -6.20 4.31
C ASP A 388 29.67 -5.28 5.03
N GLU A 389 30.39 -4.40 4.29
CA GLU A 389 31.27 -3.38 4.87
C GLU A 389 30.50 -2.36 5.72
N LEU A 390 29.34 -1.87 5.23
CA LEU A 390 28.48 -0.97 5.98
C LEU A 390 27.87 -1.65 7.21
N THR A 391 27.43 -2.92 7.07
CA THR A 391 26.93 -3.70 8.18
C THR A 391 27.97 -3.87 9.27
N ALA A 392 29.24 -4.11 8.90
CA ALA A 392 30.33 -4.23 9.85
C ALA A 392 30.59 -2.92 10.60
N LEU A 393 30.51 -1.76 9.91
CA LEU A 393 30.66 -0.45 10.55
C LEU A 393 29.49 -0.12 11.50
N PHE A 394 28.23 -0.36 11.10
CA PHE A 394 27.08 -0.12 11.97
C PHE A 394 27.10 -1.04 13.22
N ALA A 395 27.54 -2.29 13.06
CA ALA A 395 27.61 -3.26 14.15
C ALA A 395 28.88 -3.11 15.03
N GLU A 396 29.80 -2.23 14.72
CA GLU A 396 31.09 -2.09 15.42
C GLU A 396 30.89 -1.59 16.87
N THR A 397 31.62 -2.19 17.80
CA THR A 397 31.57 -1.86 19.24
C THR A 397 32.92 -1.57 19.85
N ARG A 398 34.02 -1.83 19.13
CA ARG A 398 35.40 -1.61 19.64
C ARG A 398 35.73 -0.11 19.64
N PRO A 399 36.07 0.49 20.82
CA PRO A 399 36.32 1.93 20.92
C PRO A 399 37.40 2.46 19.99
N GLU A 400 38.48 1.69 19.81
CA GLU A 400 39.59 2.08 18.93
C GLU A 400 39.20 2.12 17.44
N VAL A 401 38.28 1.23 17.02
CA VAL A 401 37.76 1.22 15.66
C VAL A 401 36.75 2.35 15.46
N ILE A 402 35.91 2.62 16.46
CA ILE A 402 34.96 3.74 16.44
C ILE A 402 35.72 5.07 16.34
N GLU A 403 36.81 5.25 17.09
CA GLU A 403 37.67 6.46 16.99
C GLU A 403 38.33 6.58 15.58
N ALA A 404 38.75 5.45 14.99
CA ALA A 404 39.23 5.45 13.61
C ALA A 404 38.14 5.84 12.61
N MET A 405 36.88 5.38 12.81
CA MET A 405 35.72 5.82 12.00
C MET A 405 35.49 7.34 12.11
N ARG A 406 35.56 7.89 13.33
CA ARG A 406 35.39 9.32 13.57
C ARG A 406 36.42 10.12 12.78
N ILE A 407 37.70 9.76 12.90
CA ILE A 407 38.82 10.45 12.20
C ILE A 407 38.64 10.37 10.68
N ALA A 408 38.30 9.19 10.16
CA ALA A 408 38.08 8.97 8.74
C ALA A 408 36.88 9.78 8.21
N ALA A 409 35.76 9.80 8.95
CA ALA A 409 34.55 10.54 8.58
C ALA A 409 34.82 12.06 8.58
N ASP A 410 35.52 12.60 9.58
CA ASP A 410 35.82 14.01 9.64
C ASP A 410 36.87 14.43 8.55
N GLY A 411 37.85 13.58 8.28
CA GLY A 411 38.76 13.76 7.15
C GLY A 411 38.04 13.79 5.80
N LEU A 412 37.13 12.83 5.56
CA LEU A 412 36.34 12.81 4.34
C LEU A 412 35.41 14.03 4.23
N ARG A 413 34.79 14.46 5.32
CA ARG A 413 34.01 15.70 5.36
C ARG A 413 34.84 16.90 4.96
N ALA A 414 36.08 17.07 5.50
CA ALA A 414 36.97 18.15 5.16
C ALA A 414 37.31 18.16 3.66
N ASP A 415 37.54 16.99 3.08
CA ASP A 415 37.79 16.82 1.65
C ASP A 415 36.62 17.21 0.75
N VAL A 416 35.35 16.84 1.13
CA VAL A 416 34.20 17.00 0.24
C VAL A 416 33.43 18.30 0.48
N ALA A 417 33.36 18.80 1.72
CA ALA A 417 32.57 19.97 2.12
C ALA A 417 33.43 21.14 2.63
N GLY A 418 34.73 20.95 2.87
CA GLY A 418 35.60 21.96 3.45
C GLY A 418 35.29 22.21 4.95
N GLU A 419 35.81 23.33 5.49
CA GLU A 419 35.70 23.62 6.92
C GLU A 419 34.46 24.41 7.33
N THR A 420 33.71 24.97 6.37
CA THR A 420 32.52 25.78 6.67
C THR A 420 31.36 24.91 7.15
N VAL A 421 30.78 25.29 8.29
CA VAL A 421 29.52 24.71 8.78
C VAL A 421 28.38 25.56 8.26
N THR A 422 27.41 24.92 7.58
CA THR A 422 26.26 25.62 7.01
C THR A 422 25.00 25.49 7.87
N PHE A 423 24.07 26.44 7.74
CA PHE A 423 22.74 26.42 8.31
C PHE A 423 21.78 27.27 7.46
N VAL A 424 20.47 27.03 7.58
CA VAL A 424 19.43 27.80 6.90
C VAL A 424 18.52 28.50 7.90
N VAL A 425 18.09 29.71 7.57
CA VAL A 425 17.02 30.39 8.32
C VAL A 425 15.71 29.99 7.69
N ASN A 426 14.93 29.14 8.38
CA ASN A 426 13.68 28.59 7.87
C ASN A 426 12.59 28.48 8.94
N ARG A 427 11.36 28.27 8.47
CA ARG A 427 10.22 27.95 9.33
C ARG A 427 9.54 26.66 8.88
N ASN A 428 9.24 25.78 9.83
CA ASN A 428 8.33 24.66 9.62
C ASN A 428 6.89 25.12 9.81
N ILE A 429 6.00 24.74 8.88
CA ILE A 429 4.55 24.94 9.01
C ILE A 429 3.86 23.61 8.71
N ASN A 430 3.23 23.03 9.74
CA ASN A 430 2.43 21.83 9.58
C ASN A 430 0.95 22.25 9.53
N VAL A 431 0.36 22.27 8.35
CA VAL A 431 -1.01 22.80 8.13
C VAL A 431 -2.05 22.02 8.93
N SER A 432 -1.90 20.69 8.99
CA SER A 432 -2.78 19.81 9.76
C SER A 432 -2.01 18.58 10.26
N ASN A 433 -2.37 18.11 11.45
CA ASN A 433 -1.90 16.83 11.98
C ASN A 433 -2.92 15.70 11.79
N VAL A 434 -4.06 15.95 11.15
CA VAL A 434 -5.03 14.90 10.81
C VAL A 434 -4.40 13.91 9.83
N CYS A 435 -4.34 12.61 10.20
CA CYS A 435 -3.63 11.61 9.42
C CYS A 435 -4.29 10.23 9.48
N ILE A 436 -4.44 9.59 8.30
CA ILE A 436 -5.04 8.25 8.18
C ILE A 436 -4.02 7.10 8.17
N VAL A 437 -2.71 7.38 8.13
CA VAL A 437 -1.68 6.35 7.91
C VAL A 437 -1.41 5.49 9.15
N GLY A 438 -1.39 6.10 10.35
CA GLY A 438 -1.24 5.37 11.61
C GLY A 438 0.13 4.70 11.80
N CYS A 439 1.22 5.39 11.47
CA CYS A 439 2.59 4.89 11.69
C CYS A 439 2.89 4.69 13.18
N ALA A 440 3.46 3.53 13.55
CA ALA A 440 3.71 3.20 14.95
C ALA A 440 4.77 4.09 15.61
N PHE A 441 5.65 4.72 14.84
CA PHE A 441 6.71 5.63 15.30
C PHE A 441 6.27 7.09 15.39
N CYS A 442 5.09 7.45 14.87
CA CYS A 442 4.65 8.83 14.75
C CYS A 442 3.83 9.27 15.97
N GLY A 443 4.27 10.32 16.66
CA GLY A 443 3.50 10.99 17.70
C GLY A 443 2.64 12.16 17.18
N PHE A 444 2.89 12.62 15.94
CA PHE A 444 2.27 13.80 15.36
C PHE A 444 0.87 13.51 14.75
N GLY A 445 0.75 12.42 13.97
CA GLY A 445 -0.49 12.11 13.24
C GLY A 445 -1.66 11.78 14.18
N GLN A 446 -2.77 12.51 14.02
CA GLN A 446 -3.98 12.35 14.82
C GLN A 446 -5.16 11.89 13.97
N GLY A 447 -6.03 11.08 14.54
CA GLY A 447 -7.33 10.81 13.91
C GLY A 447 -8.21 12.08 13.91
N LYS A 448 -9.01 12.30 12.87
CA LYS A 448 -9.87 13.50 12.70
C LYS A 448 -10.74 13.84 13.94
N ARG A 449 -11.09 12.85 14.76
CA ARG A 449 -11.90 13.04 16.00
C ARG A 449 -11.07 13.11 17.27
N SER A 450 -9.73 13.13 17.18
CA SER A 450 -8.86 13.32 18.32
C SER A 450 -9.02 14.72 18.89
N PRO A 451 -9.01 14.91 20.23
CA PRO A 451 -9.00 16.24 20.82
C PRO A 451 -7.71 17.02 20.48
N ASP A 452 -6.63 16.34 20.11
CA ASP A 452 -5.35 16.93 19.72
C ASP A 452 -5.23 17.17 18.22
N ALA A 453 -6.29 16.86 17.44
CA ALA A 453 -6.34 17.15 16.02
C ALA A 453 -6.51 18.65 15.76
N TYR A 454 -5.74 19.16 14.78
CA TYR A 454 -5.88 20.55 14.34
C TYR A 454 -5.74 20.67 12.81
N GLU A 455 -6.27 21.74 12.29
CA GLU A 455 -6.11 22.21 10.92
C GLU A 455 -6.10 23.75 10.96
N HIS A 456 -5.03 24.37 10.44
CA HIS A 456 -4.92 25.83 10.39
C HIS A 456 -5.87 26.40 9.35
N ASP A 457 -6.54 27.47 9.70
CA ASP A 457 -7.27 28.27 8.73
C ASP A 457 -6.31 29.15 7.88
N ARG A 458 -6.86 29.80 6.86
CA ARG A 458 -6.07 30.63 5.93
C ARG A 458 -5.39 31.80 6.63
N GLU A 459 -6.08 32.46 7.56
CA GLU A 459 -5.57 33.66 8.26
C GLU A 459 -4.41 33.31 9.18
N GLU A 460 -4.56 32.25 9.96
CA GLU A 460 -3.50 31.72 10.82
C GLU A 460 -2.28 31.28 10.00
N PHE A 461 -2.49 30.60 8.86
CA PHE A 461 -1.42 30.16 7.99
C PHE A 461 -0.65 31.35 7.39
N VAL A 462 -1.34 32.36 6.87
CA VAL A 462 -0.73 33.59 6.34
C VAL A 462 0.05 34.31 7.43
N GLY A 463 -0.50 34.42 8.65
CA GLY A 463 0.23 35.00 9.78
C GLY A 463 1.57 34.32 10.03
N ARG A 464 1.62 32.96 9.97
CA ARG A 464 2.86 32.20 10.14
C ARG A 464 3.87 32.45 8.99
N VAL A 465 3.38 32.61 7.76
CA VAL A 465 4.25 32.94 6.61
C VAL A 465 4.86 34.34 6.79
N LEU A 466 4.06 35.34 7.21
CA LEU A 466 4.54 36.70 7.45
C LEU A 466 5.56 36.76 8.61
N GLU A 467 5.32 36.03 9.72
CA GLU A 467 6.29 35.91 10.81
C GLU A 467 7.63 35.31 10.34
N ALA A 468 7.58 34.35 9.40
CA ALA A 468 8.82 33.77 8.82
C ALA A 468 9.59 34.82 8.01
N VAL A 469 8.89 35.60 7.18
CA VAL A 469 9.48 36.70 6.39
C VAL A 469 10.12 37.75 7.30
N ASP A 470 9.38 38.20 8.33
CA ASP A 470 9.87 39.18 9.29
C ASP A 470 11.08 38.71 10.07
N TYR A 471 11.19 37.39 10.31
CA TYR A 471 12.36 36.77 10.93
C TYR A 471 13.56 36.63 9.98
N GLY A 472 13.38 36.88 8.69
CA GLY A 472 14.42 36.75 7.67
C GLY A 472 14.56 35.33 7.10
N ALA A 473 13.53 34.49 7.26
CA ALA A 473 13.54 33.14 6.70
C ALA A 473 13.60 33.16 5.16
N THR A 474 14.39 32.26 4.62
CA THR A 474 14.53 32.07 3.16
C THR A 474 13.75 30.85 2.66
N GLU A 475 13.27 30.03 3.59
CA GLU A 475 12.58 28.79 3.30
C GLU A 475 11.37 28.61 4.22
N ILE A 476 10.27 28.14 3.65
CA ILE A 476 9.19 27.49 4.40
C ILE A 476 9.27 25.99 4.11
N CYS A 477 9.45 25.19 5.17
CA CYS A 477 9.32 23.74 5.14
C CYS A 477 7.90 23.35 5.54
N MET A 478 7.12 22.78 4.60
CA MET A 478 5.72 22.45 4.82
C MET A 478 5.45 20.96 4.65
N GLN A 479 4.98 20.31 5.71
CA GLN A 479 4.54 18.92 5.73
C GLN A 479 3.28 18.81 6.57
N SER A 480 2.40 17.87 6.23
CA SER A 480 1.13 17.68 6.94
C SER A 480 0.85 16.19 7.19
N GLY A 481 -0.14 15.89 8.02
CA GLY A 481 -0.75 14.58 8.05
C GLY A 481 -1.42 14.25 6.71
N ILE A 482 -1.61 12.97 6.43
CA ILE A 482 -2.37 12.53 5.25
C ILE A 482 -3.86 12.71 5.56
N HIS A 483 -4.40 13.84 5.10
CA HIS A 483 -5.75 14.25 5.43
C HIS A 483 -6.80 13.50 4.60
N PRO A 484 -7.83 12.88 5.20
CA PRO A 484 -8.80 12.03 4.49
C PRO A 484 -9.72 12.78 3.52
N ASP A 485 -9.92 14.07 3.72
CA ASP A 485 -10.90 14.86 2.96
C ASP A 485 -10.26 15.83 1.95
N TRP A 486 -8.91 15.92 1.91
CA TRP A 486 -8.25 16.82 0.98
C TRP A 486 -8.18 16.22 -0.43
N GLY A 487 -8.49 17.04 -1.44
CA GLY A 487 -8.19 16.79 -2.83
C GLY A 487 -6.81 17.36 -3.23
N LEU A 488 -6.37 17.12 -4.47
CA LEU A 488 -5.09 17.67 -4.99
C LEU A 488 -5.12 19.21 -4.98
N GLU A 489 -6.27 19.82 -5.22
CA GLU A 489 -6.47 21.28 -5.20
C GLU A 489 -6.23 21.90 -3.83
N ASP A 490 -6.47 21.16 -2.74
CA ASP A 490 -6.19 21.65 -1.39
C ASP A 490 -4.67 21.77 -1.14
N TYR A 491 -3.89 20.83 -1.65
CA TYR A 491 -2.43 20.91 -1.58
C TYR A 491 -1.89 22.06 -2.44
N GLU A 492 -2.39 22.25 -3.67
CA GLU A 492 -2.03 23.38 -4.52
C GLU A 492 -2.39 24.73 -3.89
N LYS A 493 -3.54 24.82 -3.24
CA LYS A 493 -4.02 26.04 -2.56
C LYS A 493 -2.98 26.55 -1.56
N TRP A 494 -2.42 25.68 -0.72
CA TRP A 494 -1.46 26.10 0.30
C TRP A 494 -0.15 26.61 -0.30
N LEU A 495 0.33 26.04 -1.39
CA LEU A 495 1.49 26.54 -2.14
C LEU A 495 1.20 27.94 -2.69
N ARG A 496 0.06 28.15 -3.34
CA ARG A 496 -0.35 29.48 -3.86
C ARG A 496 -0.46 30.50 -2.75
N VAL A 497 -1.04 30.14 -1.60
CA VAL A 497 -1.14 31.04 -0.44
C VAL A 497 0.26 31.49 0.04
N ILE A 498 1.25 30.59 0.07
CA ILE A 498 2.63 30.99 0.41
C ILE A 498 3.18 31.96 -0.64
N LYS A 499 3.08 31.63 -1.92
CA LYS A 499 3.63 32.47 -3.02
C LYS A 499 2.91 33.79 -3.17
N ASP A 500 1.61 33.85 -2.93
CA ASP A 500 0.84 35.10 -2.92
C ASP A 500 1.26 36.01 -1.75
N THR A 501 1.66 35.43 -0.60
CA THR A 501 2.05 36.15 0.60
C THR A 501 3.53 36.55 0.57
N ALA A 502 4.40 35.65 0.12
CA ALA A 502 5.85 35.80 0.09
C ALA A 502 6.41 35.21 -1.22
N PRO A 503 6.36 35.92 -2.37
CA PRO A 503 6.70 35.39 -3.69
C PRO A 503 8.12 34.83 -3.79
N ASP A 504 9.07 35.43 -3.10
CA ASP A 504 10.50 35.09 -3.18
C ASP A 504 10.94 33.99 -2.21
N ILE A 505 10.07 33.57 -1.28
CA ILE A 505 10.44 32.53 -0.31
C ILE A 505 10.48 31.15 -0.97
N HIS A 506 11.51 30.36 -0.64
CA HIS A 506 11.62 28.98 -1.15
C HIS A 506 10.63 28.07 -0.43
N VAL A 507 9.84 27.33 -1.19
CA VAL A 507 8.86 26.38 -0.66
C VAL A 507 9.40 24.95 -0.77
N HIS A 508 9.80 24.39 0.36
CA HIS A 508 10.24 23.00 0.53
C HIS A 508 9.09 22.18 1.11
N ALA A 509 8.34 21.45 0.28
CA ALA A 509 7.09 20.86 0.73
C ALA A 509 6.83 19.46 0.17
N TYR A 510 5.94 18.76 0.86
CA TYR A 510 5.31 17.47 0.48
C TYR A 510 6.26 16.29 0.36
N SER A 511 6.22 15.46 1.38
CA SER A 511 6.93 14.18 1.43
C SER A 511 6.48 13.22 0.31
N PRO A 512 7.29 12.22 -0.06
CA PRO A 512 6.87 11.18 -0.99
C PRO A 512 5.56 10.47 -0.61
N MET A 513 5.23 10.39 0.69
CA MET A 513 3.95 9.85 1.14
C MET A 513 2.76 10.75 0.79
N GLU A 514 2.90 12.07 0.94
CA GLU A 514 1.89 13.05 0.54
C GLU A 514 1.71 13.02 -0.98
N ILE A 515 2.80 12.99 -1.75
CA ILE A 515 2.75 12.88 -3.22
C ILE A 515 2.07 11.57 -3.66
N ALA A 516 2.40 10.44 -3.02
CA ALA A 516 1.71 9.17 -3.30
C ALA A 516 0.21 9.28 -3.07
N HIS A 517 -0.19 9.90 -1.96
CA HIS A 517 -1.59 10.15 -1.65
C HIS A 517 -2.27 11.06 -2.69
N MET A 518 -1.61 12.15 -3.10
CA MET A 518 -2.12 13.04 -4.17
C MET A 518 -2.33 12.28 -5.49
N CYS A 519 -1.42 11.37 -5.84
CA CYS A 519 -1.61 10.49 -7.01
C CYS A 519 -2.84 9.59 -6.85
N ASP A 520 -3.02 9.00 -5.64
CA ASP A 520 -4.13 8.09 -5.36
C ASP A 520 -5.50 8.78 -5.47
N ILE A 521 -5.63 9.98 -4.88
CA ILE A 521 -6.90 10.70 -4.84
C ILE A 521 -7.26 11.38 -6.18
N SER A 522 -6.24 11.79 -6.96
CA SER A 522 -6.45 12.43 -8.26
C SER A 522 -6.47 11.44 -9.43
N GLY A 523 -5.87 10.25 -9.27
CA GLY A 523 -5.63 9.32 -10.36
C GLY A 523 -4.54 9.77 -11.34
N GLU A 524 -3.76 10.82 -11.00
CA GLU A 524 -2.69 11.35 -11.83
C GLU A 524 -1.35 10.67 -11.53
N SER A 525 -0.46 10.60 -12.53
CA SER A 525 0.91 10.09 -12.36
C SER A 525 1.75 11.05 -11.52
N PRO A 526 2.85 10.57 -10.85
CA PRO A 526 3.74 11.45 -10.10
C PRO A 526 4.29 12.61 -10.94
N ALA A 527 4.64 12.38 -12.20
CA ALA A 527 5.11 13.43 -13.10
C ALA A 527 4.06 14.54 -13.31
N ARG A 528 2.79 14.17 -13.44
CA ARG A 528 1.70 15.14 -13.62
C ARG A 528 1.41 15.90 -12.33
N VAL A 529 1.41 15.21 -11.19
CA VAL A 529 1.26 15.84 -9.86
C VAL A 529 2.37 16.86 -9.64
N PHE A 530 3.64 16.50 -9.88
CA PHE A 530 4.75 17.47 -9.74
C PHE A 530 4.65 18.66 -10.70
N ALA A 531 4.19 18.46 -11.93
CA ALA A 531 3.97 19.57 -12.86
C ALA A 531 2.97 20.60 -12.30
N ARG A 532 1.85 20.12 -11.75
CA ARG A 532 0.81 20.96 -11.11
C ARG A 532 1.33 21.67 -9.86
N LEU A 533 2.04 20.95 -8.99
CA LEU A 533 2.59 21.52 -7.76
C LEU A 533 3.67 22.59 -8.05
N ARG A 534 4.51 22.39 -9.08
CA ARG A 534 5.45 23.42 -9.53
C ARG A 534 4.75 24.68 -10.02
N GLU A 535 3.69 24.51 -10.81
CA GLU A 535 2.87 25.64 -11.26
C GLU A 535 2.21 26.36 -10.08
N ALA A 536 1.88 25.63 -9.01
CA ALA A 536 1.34 26.20 -7.78
C ALA A 536 2.39 26.85 -6.87
N GLY A 537 3.71 26.65 -7.12
CA GLY A 537 4.81 27.29 -6.39
C GLY A 537 5.70 26.37 -5.57
N LEU A 538 5.71 25.07 -5.83
CA LEU A 538 6.65 24.13 -5.20
C LEU A 538 8.07 24.32 -5.77
N ASP A 539 9.08 24.50 -4.91
CA ASP A 539 10.48 24.72 -5.31
C ASP A 539 11.38 23.50 -5.06
N SER A 540 11.11 22.71 -4.01
CA SER A 540 11.84 21.47 -3.71
C SER A 540 11.01 20.56 -2.80
N THR A 541 11.42 19.28 -2.65
CA THR A 541 10.68 18.28 -1.86
C THR A 541 11.55 17.68 -0.75
N PRO A 542 11.00 17.47 0.47
CA PRO A 542 11.68 16.70 1.50
C PRO A 542 11.71 15.21 1.13
N GLY A 543 12.86 14.57 1.23
CA GLY A 543 13.03 13.13 1.09
C GLY A 543 12.66 12.35 2.37
N THR A 544 11.72 12.90 3.14
CA THR A 544 11.15 12.25 4.32
C THR A 544 10.27 11.06 3.94
N ALA A 545 9.59 10.44 4.89
CA ALA A 545 8.88 9.19 4.67
C ALA A 545 9.77 8.01 4.20
N ALA A 546 11.09 8.19 4.14
CA ALA A 546 12.04 7.12 3.90
C ALA A 546 12.11 6.14 5.08
N GLU A 547 12.12 6.65 6.29
CA GLU A 547 12.35 5.91 7.54
C GLU A 547 13.60 5.02 7.41
N VAL A 548 13.42 3.70 7.25
CA VAL A 548 14.43 2.80 6.70
C VAL A 548 13.94 2.29 5.35
N LEU A 549 14.72 2.46 4.29
CA LEU A 549 14.39 1.99 2.94
C LEU A 549 14.63 0.48 2.80
N HIS A 550 13.96 -0.28 3.68
CA HIS A 550 13.90 -1.73 3.70
C HIS A 550 12.46 -2.15 4.00
N ASP A 551 11.82 -2.88 3.07
CA ASP A 551 10.38 -3.16 3.17
C ASP A 551 10.01 -3.98 4.40
N GLY A 552 10.88 -4.89 4.86
CA GLY A 552 10.66 -5.65 6.09
C GLY A 552 10.62 -4.79 7.35
N VAL A 553 11.42 -3.71 7.44
CA VAL A 553 11.34 -2.73 8.53
C VAL A 553 10.05 -1.93 8.42
N ARG A 554 9.75 -1.41 7.24
CA ARG A 554 8.55 -0.60 6.97
C ARG A 554 7.26 -1.34 7.31
N GLU A 555 7.19 -2.63 7.02
CA GLU A 555 6.05 -3.48 7.37
C GLU A 555 5.84 -3.58 8.89
N ARG A 556 6.93 -3.60 9.66
CA ARG A 556 6.88 -3.64 11.13
C ARG A 556 6.46 -2.31 11.76
N ILE A 557 6.90 -1.16 11.22
CA ILE A 557 6.70 0.16 11.85
C ILE A 557 5.60 1.00 11.19
N SER A 558 5.28 0.76 9.92
CA SER A 558 4.31 1.57 9.15
C SER A 558 3.74 0.80 7.95
N PRO A 559 2.93 -0.26 8.18
CA PRO A 559 2.45 -1.15 7.11
C PRO A 559 1.57 -0.43 6.06
N ASN A 560 0.98 0.71 6.43
CA ASN A 560 0.14 1.51 5.53
C ASN A 560 0.91 2.61 4.78
N LYS A 561 2.24 2.65 4.94
CA LYS A 561 3.08 3.64 4.26
C LYS A 561 3.60 3.08 2.94
N LEU A 562 3.93 3.96 1.98
CA LEU A 562 4.42 3.56 0.66
C LEU A 562 5.61 2.59 0.74
N PRO A 563 5.71 1.58 -0.16
CA PRO A 563 6.86 0.68 -0.23
C PRO A 563 8.10 1.40 -0.79
N VAL A 564 9.28 0.80 -0.60
CA VAL A 564 10.57 1.37 -1.05
C VAL A 564 10.57 1.70 -2.53
N ALA A 565 10.06 0.79 -3.37
CA ALA A 565 9.99 1.00 -4.82
C ALA A 565 9.18 2.26 -5.20
N ARG A 566 8.06 2.49 -4.50
CA ARG A 566 7.21 3.67 -4.74
C ARG A 566 7.87 4.96 -4.23
N TRP A 567 8.59 4.90 -3.11
CA TRP A 567 9.38 6.01 -2.63
C TRP A 567 10.44 6.43 -3.65
N ILE A 568 11.18 5.46 -4.21
CA ILE A 568 12.18 5.70 -5.25
C ILE A 568 11.54 6.32 -6.49
N GLU A 569 10.44 5.75 -7.00
CA GLU A 569 9.72 6.27 -8.18
C GLU A 569 9.32 7.73 -8.01
N ILE A 570 8.81 8.10 -6.84
CA ILE A 570 8.39 9.49 -6.57
C ILE A 570 9.58 10.43 -6.52
N ILE A 571 10.68 10.07 -5.87
CA ILE A 571 11.89 10.91 -5.84
C ILE A 571 12.50 11.02 -7.25
N GLU A 572 12.54 9.96 -8.03
CA GLU A 572 13.00 10.03 -9.44
C GLU A 572 12.10 10.95 -10.27
N ALA A 573 10.77 10.88 -10.09
CA ALA A 573 9.84 11.78 -10.77
C ALA A 573 10.02 13.25 -10.35
N SER A 574 10.29 13.52 -9.06
CA SER A 574 10.64 14.86 -8.56
C SER A 574 11.89 15.40 -9.27
N HIS A 575 12.97 14.61 -9.31
CA HIS A 575 14.22 15.00 -9.95
C HIS A 575 14.06 15.19 -11.46
N ALA A 576 13.30 14.32 -12.13
CA ALA A 576 12.97 14.46 -13.54
C ALA A 576 12.13 15.72 -13.84
N ALA A 577 11.30 16.15 -12.89
CA ALA A 577 10.58 17.41 -12.97
C ALA A 577 11.45 18.65 -12.68
N GLY A 578 12.76 18.49 -12.40
CA GLY A 578 13.70 19.54 -12.08
C GLY A 578 13.63 20.04 -10.64
N LEU A 579 12.93 19.33 -9.75
CA LEU A 579 12.87 19.60 -8.32
C LEU A 579 13.98 18.83 -7.60
N ARG A 580 14.73 19.51 -6.72
CA ARG A 580 15.70 18.84 -5.84
C ARG A 580 14.99 18.26 -4.62
N SER A 581 15.61 17.26 -3.98
CA SER A 581 15.14 16.72 -2.73
C SER A 581 16.23 16.59 -1.68
N THR A 582 15.83 16.49 -0.41
CA THR A 582 16.67 15.95 0.65
C THR A 582 16.57 14.42 0.66
N SER A 583 17.27 13.73 1.54
CA SER A 583 17.02 12.32 1.90
C SER A 583 17.22 12.14 3.40
N THR A 584 16.45 11.26 4.01
CA THR A 584 16.46 11.03 5.46
C THR A 584 16.58 9.55 5.78
N VAL A 585 17.07 9.24 6.97
CA VAL A 585 16.91 7.93 7.63
C VAL A 585 16.38 8.14 9.03
N MET A 586 15.45 7.34 9.48
CA MET A 586 15.08 7.25 10.90
C MET A 586 15.72 5.99 11.47
N PHE A 587 16.56 6.14 12.50
CA PHE A 587 17.35 5.05 13.06
C PHE A 587 17.33 5.03 14.60
N GLY A 588 17.78 3.93 15.20
CA GLY A 588 17.80 3.73 16.64
C GLY A 588 16.45 3.22 17.18
N HIS A 589 15.72 2.39 16.41
CA HIS A 589 14.46 1.79 16.83
C HIS A 589 14.49 0.25 16.84
N ILE A 590 14.06 -0.44 15.79
CA ILE A 590 14.00 -1.91 15.71
C ILE A 590 14.74 -2.48 14.49
N GLU A 591 15.38 -1.62 13.76
CA GLU A 591 16.19 -2.00 12.60
C GLU A 591 17.50 -2.67 13.03
N GLU A 592 18.00 -3.54 12.17
CA GLU A 592 19.28 -4.21 12.31
C GLU A 592 20.38 -3.48 11.49
N PRO A 593 21.66 -3.61 11.84
CA PRO A 593 22.78 -2.97 11.09
C PRO A 593 22.76 -3.19 9.58
N TRP A 594 22.39 -4.37 9.12
CA TRP A 594 22.32 -4.70 7.70
C TRP A 594 21.11 -4.04 6.99
N GLU A 595 20.02 -3.75 7.72
CA GLU A 595 18.87 -3.03 7.19
C GLU A 595 19.20 -1.53 6.96
N LEU A 596 20.07 -0.96 7.82
CA LEU A 596 20.65 0.40 7.60
C LEU A 596 21.62 0.39 6.42
N ALA A 597 22.44 -0.65 6.28
CA ALA A 597 23.35 -0.80 5.14
C ALA A 597 22.59 -0.82 3.81
N GLU A 598 21.48 -1.54 3.74
CA GLU A 598 20.57 -1.55 2.58
C GLU A 598 19.98 -0.18 2.30
N HIS A 599 19.51 0.54 3.32
CA HIS A 599 19.04 1.92 3.18
C HIS A 599 20.08 2.80 2.51
N MET A 600 21.33 2.78 2.99
CA MET A 600 22.41 3.59 2.43
C MET A 600 22.75 3.22 0.98
N ARG A 601 22.69 1.94 0.65
CA ARG A 601 22.84 1.46 -0.74
C ARG A 601 21.75 2.05 -1.65
N VAL A 602 20.50 2.03 -1.21
CA VAL A 602 19.36 2.56 -1.98
C VAL A 602 19.51 4.05 -2.23
N VAL A 603 19.80 4.84 -1.19
CA VAL A 603 19.99 6.30 -1.28
C VAL A 603 21.13 6.64 -2.24
N ARG A 604 22.26 5.95 -2.11
CA ARG A 604 23.44 6.21 -2.93
C ARG A 604 23.20 5.83 -4.40
N ALA A 605 22.60 4.67 -4.66
CA ALA A 605 22.25 4.26 -6.02
C ALA A 605 21.26 5.23 -6.69
N LEU A 606 20.30 5.77 -5.93
CA LEU A 606 19.37 6.80 -6.39
C LEU A 606 20.11 8.10 -6.74
N GLN A 607 21.00 8.59 -5.87
CA GLN A 607 21.80 9.78 -6.13
C GLN A 607 22.66 9.65 -7.38
N GLU A 608 23.27 8.49 -7.60
CA GLU A 608 24.09 8.28 -8.81
C GLU A 608 23.29 8.30 -10.11
N ARG A 609 22.04 7.82 -10.08
CA ARG A 609 21.16 7.88 -11.25
C ARG A 609 20.63 9.29 -11.53
N THR A 610 20.32 10.05 -10.48
CA THR A 610 19.57 11.30 -10.63
C THR A 610 20.35 12.58 -10.30
N GLY A 611 21.34 12.50 -9.41
CA GLY A 611 22.09 13.66 -8.92
C GLY A 611 21.24 14.70 -8.18
N GLY A 612 20.00 14.37 -7.79
CA GLY A 612 19.02 15.34 -7.31
C GLY A 612 18.98 15.54 -5.79
N ILE A 613 19.65 14.70 -5.00
CA ILE A 613 19.66 14.80 -3.53
C ILE A 613 20.68 15.87 -3.11
N THR A 614 20.22 16.89 -2.37
CA THR A 614 21.02 18.01 -1.89
C THR A 614 21.74 17.74 -0.57
N GLU A 615 21.09 16.99 0.31
CA GLU A 615 21.62 16.67 1.64
C GLU A 615 21.04 15.35 2.18
N PHE A 616 21.72 14.76 3.14
CA PHE A 616 21.27 13.61 3.90
C PHE A 616 21.09 13.98 5.38
N VAL A 617 19.92 13.63 5.94
CA VAL A 617 19.54 13.98 7.31
C VAL A 617 19.24 12.72 8.14
N PRO A 618 20.17 12.28 9.00
CA PRO A 618 19.92 11.24 9.97
C PRO A 618 18.98 11.74 11.08
N LEU A 619 17.93 11.00 11.36
CA LEU A 619 16.92 11.31 12.36
C LEU A 619 16.90 10.20 13.43
N SER A 620 17.52 10.42 14.58
CA SER A 620 17.40 9.45 15.68
C SER A 620 15.95 9.37 16.16
N PHE A 621 15.50 8.14 16.47
CA PHE A 621 14.13 7.88 16.88
C PHE A 621 13.82 8.44 18.28
N ILE A 622 12.68 9.10 18.43
CA ILE A 622 12.15 9.61 19.71
C ILE A 622 11.04 8.68 20.18
N PRO A 623 11.24 7.86 21.24
CA PRO A 623 10.31 6.79 21.60
C PRO A 623 9.13 7.22 22.48
N PHE A 624 9.21 8.34 23.21
CA PHE A 624 8.44 8.61 24.43
C PHE A 624 6.92 8.62 24.24
N HIS A 625 6.40 9.29 23.21
CA HIS A 625 4.95 9.40 22.96
C HIS A 625 4.50 8.61 21.73
N THR A 626 5.23 7.56 21.35
CA THR A 626 4.94 6.75 20.17
C THR A 626 4.41 5.36 20.53
N LEU A 627 3.65 4.75 19.62
CA LEU A 627 3.19 3.37 19.78
C LEU A 627 4.39 2.40 19.77
N LEU A 628 5.36 2.62 18.89
CA LEU A 628 6.55 1.78 18.74
C LEU A 628 7.38 1.75 20.03
N GLY A 629 7.61 2.91 20.66
CA GLY A 629 8.30 3.00 21.94
C GLY A 629 7.60 2.20 23.05
N ARG A 630 6.25 2.33 23.14
CA ARG A 630 5.46 1.62 24.15
C ARG A 630 5.38 0.11 23.92
N THR A 631 5.22 -0.34 22.67
CA THR A 631 4.95 -1.75 22.36
C THR A 631 6.20 -2.62 22.24
N HIS A 632 7.34 -2.03 21.88
CA HIS A 632 8.61 -2.74 21.71
C HIS A 632 9.66 -2.39 22.76
N GLY A 633 9.33 -1.51 23.71
CA GLY A 633 10.25 -1.10 24.77
C GLY A 633 11.51 -0.37 24.23
N VAL A 634 11.41 0.24 23.05
CA VAL A 634 12.53 0.95 22.44
C VAL A 634 12.92 2.14 23.32
N GLN A 635 14.22 2.24 23.62
CA GLN A 635 14.79 3.37 24.35
C GLN A 635 15.38 4.38 23.38
N GLU A 636 15.57 5.62 23.82
CA GLU A 636 16.31 6.62 23.09
C GLU A 636 17.77 6.14 22.87
N ILE A 637 18.30 6.32 21.68
CA ILE A 637 19.66 5.92 21.35
C ILE A 637 20.68 6.75 22.16
N SER A 638 21.76 6.13 22.63
CA SER A 638 22.80 6.86 23.36
C SER A 638 23.50 7.90 22.48
N ARG A 639 24.08 8.93 23.09
CA ARG A 639 24.86 9.95 22.40
C ARG A 639 26.02 9.31 21.61
N GLU A 640 26.75 8.39 22.23
CA GLU A 640 27.91 7.71 21.63
C GLU A 640 27.49 6.90 20.41
N GLU A 641 26.39 6.16 20.52
CA GLU A 641 25.86 5.36 19.42
C GLU A 641 25.36 6.26 18.28
N ASN A 642 24.70 7.38 18.59
CA ASN A 642 24.25 8.36 17.61
C ASN A 642 25.42 8.97 16.82
N LEU A 643 26.50 9.35 17.50
CA LEU A 643 27.73 9.88 16.89
C LEU A 643 28.43 8.82 16.03
N LYS A 644 28.52 7.58 16.48
CA LYS A 644 29.05 6.45 15.69
C LYS A 644 28.27 6.29 14.38
N HIS A 645 26.95 6.25 14.45
CA HIS A 645 26.10 6.14 13.24
C HIS A 645 26.32 7.33 12.30
N THR A 646 26.49 8.54 12.84
CA THR A 646 26.79 9.74 12.05
C THR A 646 28.07 9.56 11.23
N ALA A 647 29.16 9.04 11.84
CA ALA A 647 30.39 8.73 11.13
C ALA A 647 30.18 7.69 10.02
N VAL A 648 29.42 6.64 10.30
CA VAL A 648 29.11 5.61 9.30
C VAL A 648 28.33 6.20 8.13
N PHE A 649 27.31 7.06 8.39
CA PHE A 649 26.59 7.75 7.33
C PHE A 649 27.51 8.58 6.44
N ARG A 650 28.45 9.37 7.01
CA ARG A 650 29.42 10.11 6.20
C ARG A 650 30.26 9.20 5.30
N LEU A 651 30.80 8.11 5.84
CA LEU A 651 31.59 7.14 5.07
C LEU A 651 30.76 6.46 3.98
N ALA A 652 29.48 6.16 4.26
CA ALA A 652 28.55 5.57 3.30
C ALA A 652 28.19 6.52 2.15
N LEU A 653 27.99 7.82 2.43
CA LEU A 653 27.68 8.84 1.41
C LEU A 653 28.87 9.12 0.47
N GLY A 654 30.08 8.95 0.97
CA GLY A 654 31.29 9.17 0.20
C GLY A 654 31.36 10.59 -0.37
N ARG A 655 31.54 10.66 -1.69
CA ARG A 655 31.55 11.93 -2.47
C ARG A 655 30.23 12.21 -3.19
N SER A 656 29.25 11.30 -3.09
CA SER A 656 28.01 11.38 -3.88
C SER A 656 27.01 12.38 -3.31
N ILE A 657 26.93 12.50 -1.96
CA ILE A 657 26.10 13.49 -1.27
C ILE A 657 27.00 14.27 -0.32
N VAL A 658 27.25 15.52 -0.69
CA VAL A 658 28.23 16.38 0.01
C VAL A 658 27.77 16.78 1.41
N ASN A 659 26.47 17.04 1.57
CA ASN A 659 25.95 17.63 2.80
C ASN A 659 25.34 16.56 3.71
N LEU A 660 25.89 16.46 4.90
CA LEU A 660 25.38 15.65 6.01
C LEU A 660 24.95 16.59 7.13
N GLN A 661 23.65 16.59 7.42
CA GLN A 661 23.04 17.46 8.41
C GLN A 661 22.94 16.77 9.78
N ALA A 662 23.17 17.51 10.86
CA ALA A 662 22.79 17.10 12.21
C ALA A 662 21.38 17.59 12.56
N SER A 663 20.50 16.71 12.99
CA SER A 663 19.16 17.08 13.46
C SER A 663 19.18 17.41 14.94
N TRP A 664 19.45 18.69 15.29
CA TRP A 664 19.53 19.14 16.67
C TRP A 664 18.25 18.93 17.47
N VAL A 665 17.07 18.94 16.83
CA VAL A 665 15.77 18.64 17.49
C VAL A 665 15.64 17.19 17.96
N LYS A 666 16.49 16.30 17.43
CA LYS A 666 16.51 14.87 17.77
C LYS A 666 17.62 14.54 18.77
N MET A 667 18.80 15.12 18.61
CA MET A 667 19.98 14.76 19.39
C MET A 667 20.44 15.84 20.41
N GLY A 668 19.80 17.00 20.38
CA GLY A 668 20.21 18.17 21.16
C GLY A 668 21.34 18.96 20.52
N LEU A 669 21.44 20.27 20.84
CA LEU A 669 22.44 21.17 20.24
C LEU A 669 23.88 20.77 20.62
N ASP A 670 24.12 20.29 21.84
CA ASP A 670 25.46 19.87 22.29
C ASP A 670 25.96 18.66 21.50
N ALA A 671 25.12 17.64 21.30
CA ALA A 671 25.48 16.48 20.49
C ALA A 671 25.60 16.85 19.00
N ALA A 672 24.75 17.75 18.47
CA ALA A 672 24.87 18.28 17.13
C ALA A 672 26.19 19.05 16.93
N THR A 673 26.63 19.84 17.94
CA THR A 673 27.92 20.51 17.91
C THR A 673 29.07 19.51 17.91
N GLU A 674 29.01 18.45 18.71
CA GLU A 674 30.04 17.41 18.72
C GLU A 674 30.06 16.62 17.40
N SER A 675 28.91 16.38 16.75
CA SER A 675 28.78 15.64 15.48
C SER A 675 29.54 16.35 14.32
N LEU A 676 29.83 17.65 14.45
CA LEU A 676 30.68 18.38 13.53
C LEU A 676 32.12 17.81 13.43
N ARG A 677 32.54 17.02 14.43
CA ARG A 677 33.82 16.27 14.43
C ARG A 677 33.65 14.81 14.02
N TRP A 678 32.42 14.44 13.65
CA TRP A 678 32.03 13.07 13.24
C TRP A 678 31.55 13.02 11.79
N GLY A 679 31.90 14.01 10.99
CA GLY A 679 31.60 14.04 9.55
C GLY A 679 30.46 14.96 9.13
N VAL A 680 29.79 15.63 10.05
CA VAL A 680 28.72 16.61 9.77
C VAL A 680 29.31 17.92 9.26
N ASN A 681 28.63 18.56 8.30
CA ASN A 681 28.98 19.91 7.79
C ASN A 681 27.78 20.87 7.79
N ASP A 682 26.60 20.44 8.19
CA ASP A 682 25.38 21.27 8.20
C ASP A 682 24.61 21.09 9.52
N LEU A 683 24.14 22.17 10.12
CA LEU A 683 23.34 22.16 11.37
C LEU A 683 21.83 22.28 11.12
N GLY A 684 21.41 22.22 9.86
CA GLY A 684 20.00 22.34 9.50
C GLY A 684 19.47 23.76 9.64
N GLY A 685 18.24 23.88 10.08
CA GLY A 685 17.54 25.16 10.12
C GLY A 685 17.17 25.63 11.52
N THR A 686 16.74 26.90 11.58
CA THR A 686 16.17 27.52 12.79
C THR A 686 14.82 26.93 13.17
N LEU A 687 14.08 26.38 12.20
CA LEU A 687 12.78 25.72 12.26
C LEU A 687 11.63 26.60 12.78
N MET A 688 11.87 27.56 13.65
CA MET A 688 10.95 28.46 14.34
C MET A 688 9.81 27.75 15.07
N GLU A 689 9.33 26.59 14.53
CA GLU A 689 8.31 25.74 15.10
C GLU A 689 8.56 24.29 14.66
N GLU A 690 8.78 23.36 15.62
CA GLU A 690 8.96 21.95 15.34
C GLU A 690 7.91 21.12 16.12
N SER A 691 6.78 20.87 15.46
CA SER A 691 5.65 20.18 16.07
C SER A 691 5.80 18.65 16.04
N ILE A 692 6.42 18.09 14.99
CA ILE A 692 6.48 16.64 14.77
C ILE A 692 7.32 15.96 15.87
N SER A 693 8.53 16.45 16.12
CA SER A 693 9.42 15.90 17.16
C SER A 693 8.90 16.17 18.57
N ARG A 694 8.34 17.37 18.80
CA ARG A 694 7.72 17.74 20.07
C ARG A 694 6.59 16.80 20.46
N MET A 695 5.68 16.49 19.53
CA MET A 695 4.55 15.57 19.78
C MET A 695 5.01 14.12 19.97
N ALA A 696 6.14 13.73 19.42
CA ALA A 696 6.79 12.45 19.73
C ALA A 696 7.48 12.42 21.09
N GLY A 697 7.60 13.56 21.77
CA GLY A 697 8.16 13.69 23.11
C GLY A 697 9.60 14.23 23.14
N SER A 698 10.13 14.84 22.06
CA SER A 698 11.42 15.52 22.08
C SER A 698 11.40 16.68 23.08
N TYR A 699 12.51 16.82 23.84
CA TYR A 699 12.72 17.86 24.84
C TYR A 699 13.83 18.84 24.47
N HIS A 700 14.36 18.77 23.25
CA HIS A 700 15.49 19.59 22.78
C HIS A 700 15.10 20.98 22.25
N GLY A 701 13.83 21.37 22.40
CA GLY A 701 13.31 22.64 21.92
C GLY A 701 12.67 22.55 20.53
N VAL A 702 12.09 23.65 20.09
CA VAL A 702 11.34 23.76 18.82
C VAL A 702 11.88 24.84 17.90
N LYS A 703 12.80 25.69 18.38
CA LYS A 703 13.42 26.81 17.67
C LYS A 703 14.84 27.02 18.18
N LEU A 704 15.75 27.37 17.27
CA LEU A 704 17.04 27.99 17.56
C LEU A 704 17.14 29.32 16.80
N ASP A 705 17.87 30.26 17.36
CA ASP A 705 18.20 31.48 16.65
C ASP A 705 19.51 31.30 15.83
N PRO A 706 19.71 32.06 14.75
CA PRO A 706 20.93 31.95 13.93
C PRO A 706 22.24 32.04 14.73
N GLU A 707 22.25 32.87 15.81
CA GLU A 707 23.36 33.03 16.73
C GLU A 707 23.72 31.71 17.46
N ASP A 708 22.75 30.89 17.82
CA ASP A 708 22.99 29.60 18.48
C ASP A 708 23.73 28.65 17.53
N LEU A 709 23.34 28.62 16.26
CA LEU A 709 23.96 27.78 15.23
C LEU A 709 25.36 28.25 14.89
N ILE A 710 25.60 29.58 14.79
CA ILE A 710 26.89 30.17 14.59
C ILE A 710 27.82 29.86 15.78
N LYS A 711 27.34 30.02 17.02
CA LYS A 711 28.08 29.69 18.23
C LYS A 711 28.46 28.21 18.29
N ALA A 712 27.56 27.31 17.89
CA ALA A 712 27.82 25.87 17.82
C ALA A 712 28.97 25.57 16.84
N ALA A 713 28.95 26.14 15.64
CA ALA A 713 30.05 26.02 14.65
C ALA A 713 31.36 26.56 15.19
N HIS A 714 31.38 27.76 15.81
CA HIS A 714 32.57 28.37 16.41
C HIS A 714 33.09 27.54 17.59
N THR A 715 32.23 26.93 18.41
CA THR A 715 32.63 26.01 19.51
C THR A 715 33.34 24.77 18.97
N ALA A 716 32.97 24.30 17.78
CA ALA A 716 33.70 23.24 17.08
C ALA A 716 35.02 23.72 16.43
N GLY A 717 35.32 25.04 16.48
CA GLY A 717 36.51 25.66 15.88
C GLY A 717 36.38 25.94 14.37
N ARG A 718 35.14 25.98 13.84
CA ARG A 718 34.88 26.07 12.41
C ARG A 718 34.09 27.35 12.06
N PRO A 719 34.31 27.95 10.87
CA PRO A 719 33.51 29.08 10.40
C PRO A 719 32.08 28.62 10.07
N ALA A 720 31.10 29.51 10.34
CA ALA A 720 29.73 29.28 9.97
C ALA A 720 29.33 30.03 8.68
N ALA A 721 28.31 29.56 8.00
CA ALA A 721 27.68 30.26 6.89
C ALA A 721 26.16 30.00 6.82
N GLU A 722 25.43 31.10 6.62
CA GLU A 722 24.01 31.02 6.25
C GLU A 722 23.87 30.63 4.77
N ARG A 723 23.01 29.67 4.47
CA ARG A 723 22.74 29.16 3.12
C ARG A 723 21.28 29.30 2.73
N THR A 724 20.99 29.19 1.44
CA THR A 724 19.66 28.87 0.92
C THR A 724 19.37 27.36 1.04
N THR A 725 18.13 26.95 0.74
CA THR A 725 17.74 25.53 0.64
C THR A 725 18.61 24.75 -0.35
N LEU A 726 19.03 25.39 -1.44
CA LEU A 726 19.86 24.77 -2.50
C LEU A 726 21.35 24.93 -2.30
N TYR A 727 21.79 25.32 -1.08
CA TYR A 727 23.19 25.47 -0.67
C TYR A 727 23.98 26.65 -1.27
N ASP A 728 23.31 27.67 -1.80
CA ASP A 728 23.94 28.94 -2.12
C ASP A 728 24.24 29.70 -0.84
N ILE A 729 25.51 30.12 -0.67
CA ILE A 729 25.96 30.85 0.53
C ILE A 729 25.48 32.31 0.49
N ARG A 730 24.69 32.70 1.47
CA ARG A 730 24.17 34.06 1.64
C ARG A 730 25.12 34.94 2.46
N ARG A 731 25.58 34.42 3.59
CA ARG A 731 26.43 35.16 4.54
C ARG A 731 27.44 34.25 5.21
N ARG A 732 28.64 34.74 5.45
CA ARG A 732 29.75 34.01 6.12
C ARG A 732 30.05 34.63 7.46
N TYR A 733 30.37 33.77 8.44
CA TYR A 733 30.70 34.15 9.82
C TYR A 733 32.04 33.48 10.20
N PRO A 734 33.20 34.18 10.00
CA PRO A 734 34.51 33.67 10.40
C PRO A 734 34.61 33.43 11.89
N VAL A 735 35.42 32.44 12.32
CA VAL A 735 35.68 32.19 13.74
C VAL A 735 36.21 33.47 14.41
N GLY A 736 35.62 33.85 15.56
CA GLY A 736 35.97 35.05 16.31
C GLY A 736 35.41 36.37 15.77
N SER A 737 34.56 36.34 14.71
CA SER A 737 33.79 37.52 14.32
C SER A 737 32.76 37.86 15.40
N ALA A 738 32.66 39.17 15.75
CA ALA A 738 31.59 39.66 16.61
C ALA A 738 30.24 39.41 15.87
N LEU A 739 29.28 38.75 16.53
CA LEU A 739 27.91 38.68 16.04
C LEU A 739 27.34 40.10 16.12
N ALA A 740 27.07 40.74 14.99
CA ALA A 740 26.35 42.01 15.03
C ALA A 740 24.92 41.70 15.52
N PRO A 741 24.38 42.44 16.48
CA PRO A 741 23.00 42.31 16.85
C PRO A 741 22.13 42.54 15.60
N VAL A 742 21.18 41.67 15.38
CA VAL A 742 20.17 41.78 14.32
C VAL A 742 19.27 42.98 14.58
#